data_27ba858620cf3b0454eccc793d7b2195
#
_entry.id   27ba858620cf3b0454eccc793d7b2195
#
_cell.length_a   1.000
_cell.length_b   1.000
_cell.length_c   1.000
_cell.angle_alpha   90.00
_cell.angle_beta   90.00
_cell.angle_gamma   90.00
#
_symmetry.space_group_name_H-M   'P 1'
#
loop_
_entity.id
_entity.type
_entity.pdbx_description
1 polymer ?
#
loop_
_entity_poly.entity_id
_entity_poly.type
_entity_poly.pdbx_seq_one_letter_code
_entity_poly.pdbx_strand_id
1 'polypeptide(L)'
;MQVAAAPTPVPAPLPAPPSNALFLDVSINGEPTHRIARFQQIGGRLYAASADLNDLGIATNDRTQEPSNALVALDTLAGLRYDYDAGRQTLDLRVPDALRIPHTFDTRALAAAPPATSGRGFVLNYDAYAQTIAHAPLAVWSEARYFDPYGVFSSTGVAYLYDDRRRYVRYDTSWSHSNPGALTTTLIGDTISSSLSWTRSLRIGGVQWRSNFGLRPDLVTFPVPALSGSAVVPTSVDLYVNNVRQFSGNVPSGPFVINSVPGITGAGNATVVTRDALGRSIATSIPLYVDTRLLAAGLASYSAEAGFLRRAYGTDSFDYARTPAASGSLRYGISERLTVEAHAEATAGVYNAGAGALARLGERGVANASLALSAPGRAGVQAGIGYQYVTPRFSIDAQTLRAFGDYSDLGSREGVPVSRATDRVTVSFPFLRMQTLSFSYLGLRYPGVAASRIGSIAYLVNLGGLTSIAVSGFQDFRQRDTRGFFVSLSIGLGGNTSVSANAGRQNGDSTYTLSATRPPDYGGGVGWNVQAGANAGMRYAQGQLQYLGRAGEVTLLAQSFDGHRNASVDVTGAIVLMDGQLMTARRVDDGFALVSTDTGRVPVLHQNRPIGETNRAGYLLVPDLNAYQSNRVAIDGTALPADARIADTTLDVVPQARSGVLAHFAETRYSAASIALHAPDGTPLPPGLEVRHVESGQRTIVGYDGLTFVDGLVANNHLEITGGGSDCAVAFAYRRPDDGTLPRIGPLTCGPR
;
A
#
# COMPACT_ATOMS: atom_id res chain seq x y z
N MET A 1 16.58 -46.19 44.45
CA MET A 1 17.87 -45.97 43.82
C MET A 1 17.92 -44.54 43.38
N GLN A 2 18.48 -43.64 44.21
CA GLN A 2 18.67 -42.24 43.91
C GLN A 2 19.87 -42.09 43.02
N VAL A 3 19.69 -41.51 41.81
CA VAL A 3 20.78 -41.13 40.92
C VAL A 3 21.25 -39.77 41.37
N ALA A 4 22.52 -39.71 41.83
CA ALA A 4 23.20 -38.47 42.21
C ALA A 4 23.43 -37.59 40.99
N ALA A 5 23.01 -36.32 41.04
CA ALA A 5 23.31 -35.30 40.03
C ALA A 5 24.81 -35.00 39.99
N ALA A 6 25.39 -35.01 38.81
CA ALA A 6 26.76 -34.60 38.57
C ALA A 6 26.94 -33.10 38.82
N PRO A 7 28.08 -32.65 39.39
CA PRO A 7 28.33 -31.24 39.61
C PRO A 7 28.51 -30.49 38.27
N THR A 8 27.84 -29.34 38.14
CA THR A 8 28.00 -28.38 37.03
C THR A 8 29.45 -27.93 36.94
N PRO A 9 30.09 -27.93 35.75
CA PRO A 9 31.44 -27.44 35.62
C PRO A 9 31.49 -25.93 35.87
N VAL A 10 32.39 -25.54 36.76
CA VAL A 10 32.75 -24.13 37.01
C VAL A 10 33.32 -23.57 35.71
N PRO A 11 32.81 -22.41 35.21
CA PRO A 11 33.37 -21.80 34.02
C PRO A 11 34.87 -21.49 34.21
N ALA A 12 35.71 -21.86 33.27
CA ALA A 12 37.10 -21.53 33.28
C ALA A 12 37.29 -20.02 33.38
N PRO A 13 38.27 -19.53 34.18
CA PRO A 13 38.56 -18.08 34.24
C PRO A 13 38.93 -17.57 32.85
N LEU A 14 38.30 -16.45 32.47
CA LEU A 14 38.63 -15.74 31.22
C LEU A 14 40.12 -15.49 31.16
N PRO A 15 40.80 -15.73 30.03
CA PRO A 15 42.23 -15.48 29.88
C PRO A 15 42.52 -14.02 30.19
N ALA A 16 43.52 -13.75 31.03
CA ALA A 16 43.96 -12.40 31.37
C ALA A 16 44.30 -11.65 30.06
N PRO A 17 43.90 -10.37 29.91
CA PRO A 17 44.17 -9.60 28.69
C PRO A 17 45.68 -9.59 28.44
N PRO A 18 46.16 -9.74 27.19
CA PRO A 18 47.56 -9.69 26.87
C PRO A 18 48.17 -8.38 27.44
N SER A 19 49.37 -8.47 28.02
CA SER A 19 50.04 -7.37 28.77
C SER A 19 50.31 -6.09 27.92
N ASN A 20 49.97 -6.08 26.61
CA ASN A 20 50.20 -5.00 25.65
C ASN A 20 48.89 -4.42 25.07
N ALA A 21 47.74 -4.61 25.69
CA ALA A 21 46.50 -4.03 25.23
C ALA A 21 46.46 -2.54 25.56
N LEU A 22 46.22 -1.70 24.56
CA LEU A 22 46.09 -0.25 24.68
C LEU A 22 44.59 0.12 24.42
N PHE A 23 44.08 0.99 25.26
CA PHE A 23 42.74 1.58 25.07
C PHE A 23 42.95 3.05 24.72
N LEU A 24 42.71 3.40 23.46
CA LEU A 24 43.06 4.70 22.91
C LEU A 24 41.77 5.45 22.49
N ASP A 25 41.74 6.75 22.79
CA ASP A 25 40.76 7.67 22.26
C ASP A 25 41.09 7.92 20.78
N VAL A 26 40.15 7.63 19.86
CA VAL A 26 40.42 7.61 18.45
C VAL A 26 39.82 8.81 17.75
N SER A 27 40.65 9.52 16.98
CA SER A 27 40.20 10.45 15.96
C SER A 27 40.44 9.89 14.54
N ILE A 28 39.57 10.23 13.59
CA ILE A 28 39.72 9.85 12.20
C ILE A 28 39.71 11.09 11.32
N ASN A 29 40.80 11.30 10.58
CA ASN A 29 41.01 12.46 9.74
C ASN A 29 40.87 13.79 10.48
N GLY A 30 41.30 13.83 11.78
CA GLY A 30 41.23 14.99 12.64
C GLY A 30 39.87 15.21 13.34
N GLU A 31 38.89 14.35 13.11
CA GLU A 31 37.57 14.38 13.78
C GLU A 31 37.51 13.34 14.91
N PRO A 32 37.16 13.73 16.15
CA PRO A 32 37.04 12.80 17.25
C PRO A 32 35.89 11.84 17.06
N THR A 33 36.14 10.53 17.19
CA THR A 33 35.10 9.51 17.10
C THR A 33 34.27 9.41 18.39
N HIS A 34 34.75 10.01 19.50
CA HIS A 34 34.21 9.82 20.84
C HIS A 34 34.13 8.37 21.30
N ARG A 35 35.03 7.52 20.76
CA ARG A 35 35.13 6.11 21.10
C ARG A 35 36.52 5.75 21.55
N ILE A 36 36.60 4.99 22.62
CA ILE A 36 37.82 4.34 23.07
C ILE A 36 37.86 2.96 22.47
N ALA A 37 38.85 2.69 21.61
CA ALA A 37 39.02 1.42 20.95
C ALA A 37 40.26 0.67 21.46
N ARG A 38 40.22 -0.66 21.31
CA ARG A 38 41.28 -1.56 21.77
C ARG A 38 42.32 -1.79 20.69
N PHE A 39 43.58 -1.54 21.01
CA PHE A 39 44.73 -1.80 20.16
C PHE A 39 45.74 -2.69 20.86
N GLN A 40 46.64 -3.27 20.11
CA GLN A 40 47.79 -4.02 20.64
C GLN A 40 49.09 -3.49 20.03
N GLN A 41 50.11 -3.25 20.83
CA GLN A 41 51.38 -2.85 20.31
C GLN A 41 52.32 -4.08 20.31
N ILE A 42 52.75 -4.49 19.10
CA ILE A 42 53.67 -5.65 18.91
C ILE A 42 54.83 -5.18 18.02
N GLY A 43 56.06 -5.25 18.57
CA GLY A 43 57.25 -4.83 17.84
C GLY A 43 57.28 -3.41 17.35
N GLY A 44 56.65 -2.48 18.11
CA GLY A 44 56.54 -1.05 17.76
C GLY A 44 55.40 -0.72 16.76
N ARG A 45 54.66 -1.69 16.26
CA ARG A 45 53.54 -1.51 15.36
C ARG A 45 52.22 -1.68 16.09
N LEU A 46 51.17 -0.94 15.66
CA LEU A 46 49.83 -1.05 16.22
C LEU A 46 48.96 -2.01 15.42
N TYR A 47 48.26 -2.88 16.13
CA TYR A 47 47.30 -3.84 15.64
C TYR A 47 45.93 -3.62 16.26
N ALA A 48 44.89 -3.86 15.52
CA ALA A 48 43.51 -3.88 16.02
C ALA A 48 42.79 -5.12 15.50
N ALA A 49 41.76 -5.59 16.21
CA ALA A 49 40.89 -6.62 15.70
C ALA A 49 40.05 -6.07 14.54
N SER A 50 39.79 -6.91 13.53
CA SER A 50 38.91 -6.50 12.41
C SER A 50 37.55 -5.99 12.85
N ALA A 51 36.97 -6.56 13.92
CA ALA A 51 35.73 -6.07 14.52
C ALA A 51 35.87 -4.65 15.05
N ASP A 52 36.94 -4.35 15.80
CA ASP A 52 37.18 -3.00 16.38
C ASP A 52 37.41 -1.96 15.27
N LEU A 53 38.07 -2.31 14.16
CA LEU A 53 38.23 -1.44 12.98
C LEU A 53 36.89 -1.20 12.28
N ASN A 54 36.07 -2.23 12.11
CA ASN A 54 34.73 -2.09 11.53
C ASN A 54 33.83 -1.19 12.40
N ASP A 55 33.91 -1.31 13.73
CA ASP A 55 33.16 -0.45 14.65
C ASP A 55 33.62 1.02 14.60
N LEU A 56 34.88 1.26 14.21
CA LEU A 56 35.41 2.58 13.92
C LEU A 56 35.06 3.07 12.49
N GLY A 57 34.36 2.25 11.69
CA GLY A 57 33.98 2.58 10.31
C GLY A 57 35.12 2.40 9.31
N ILE A 58 36.10 1.53 9.60
CA ILE A 58 37.23 1.21 8.72
C ILE A 58 37.08 -0.21 8.19
N ALA A 59 36.90 -0.35 6.88
CA ALA A 59 36.78 -1.65 6.22
C ALA A 59 38.14 -2.36 6.17
N THR A 60 38.22 -3.56 6.68
CA THR A 60 39.36 -4.46 6.48
C THR A 60 39.13 -5.23 5.17
N ASN A 61 40.10 -5.19 4.26
CA ASN A 61 39.98 -5.66 2.88
C ASN A 61 39.89 -7.20 2.72
N ASP A 62 39.38 -7.94 3.71
CA ASP A 62 39.21 -9.38 3.60
C ASP A 62 37.74 -9.78 3.41
N ARG A 63 37.37 -9.99 2.12
CA ARG A 63 36.11 -10.65 1.71
C ARG A 63 36.16 -12.18 1.91
N THR A 64 37.23 -12.73 2.47
CA THR A 64 37.37 -14.13 2.83
C THR A 64 37.16 -14.28 4.33
N GLN A 65 36.23 -15.14 4.70
CA GLN A 65 35.80 -15.61 6.02
C GLN A 65 36.92 -15.74 7.07
N GLU A 66 37.61 -14.65 7.44
CA GLU A 66 38.48 -14.67 8.62
C GLU A 66 37.65 -14.39 9.89
N PRO A 67 37.98 -15.06 11.01
CA PRO A 67 37.25 -14.85 12.25
C PRO A 67 37.30 -13.37 12.67
N SER A 68 36.20 -12.85 13.19
CA SER A 68 36.01 -11.45 13.63
C SER A 68 37.08 -10.92 14.59
N ASN A 69 37.96 -11.75 15.10
CA ASN A 69 39.05 -11.46 16.01
C ASN A 69 40.46 -11.49 15.35
N ALA A 70 40.55 -11.57 14.00
CA ALA A 70 41.85 -11.49 13.34
C ALA A 70 42.50 -10.13 13.61
N LEU A 71 43.76 -10.13 14.07
CA LEU A 71 44.53 -8.92 14.30
C LEU A 71 45.08 -8.37 13.01
N VAL A 72 44.74 -7.15 12.67
CA VAL A 72 45.21 -6.44 11.48
C VAL A 72 46.20 -5.37 11.89
N ALA A 73 47.38 -5.39 11.28
CA ALA A 73 48.38 -4.30 11.50
C ALA A 73 47.91 -3.04 10.74
N LEU A 74 47.84 -1.92 11.41
CA LEU A 74 47.30 -0.68 10.81
C LEU A 74 48.06 -0.21 9.57
N ASP A 75 49.38 -0.44 9.55
CA ASP A 75 50.28 -0.05 8.46
C ASP A 75 50.20 -0.98 7.23
N THR A 76 49.50 -2.13 7.32
CA THR A 76 49.22 -2.99 6.18
C THR A 76 48.02 -2.54 5.38
N LEU A 77 47.18 -1.64 5.94
CA LEU A 77 46.02 -1.10 5.26
C LEU A 77 46.47 0.00 4.26
N ALA A 78 46.19 -0.21 2.99
CA ALA A 78 46.73 0.62 1.90
C ALA A 78 46.29 2.11 2.07
N GLY A 79 47.26 2.98 2.30
CA GLY A 79 47.04 4.43 2.44
C GLY A 79 46.61 4.90 3.82
N LEU A 80 46.40 3.99 4.80
CA LEU A 80 46.18 4.36 6.19
C LEU A 80 47.49 4.85 6.82
N ARG A 81 47.45 5.97 7.53
CA ARG A 81 48.52 6.49 8.37
C ARG A 81 47.96 6.74 9.76
N TYR A 82 48.81 6.64 10.78
CA TYR A 82 48.38 6.91 12.13
C TYR A 82 49.45 7.71 12.91
N ASP A 83 48.98 8.51 13.86
CA ASP A 83 49.81 9.23 14.82
C ASP A 83 49.34 8.82 16.23
N TYR A 84 50.27 8.23 17.00
CA TYR A 84 50.00 7.67 18.33
C TYR A 84 50.69 8.50 19.42
N ASP A 85 49.93 9.15 20.28
CA ASP A 85 50.43 9.83 21.46
C ASP A 85 50.23 8.96 22.73
N ALA A 86 51.31 8.32 23.17
CA ALA A 86 51.29 7.47 24.37
C ALA A 86 51.00 8.25 25.66
N GLY A 87 51.41 9.52 25.72
CA GLY A 87 51.20 10.38 26.92
C GLY A 87 49.75 10.78 27.13
N ARG A 88 49.01 10.96 26.03
CA ARG A 88 47.58 11.31 26.04
C ARG A 88 46.67 10.14 25.80
N GLN A 89 47.21 8.97 25.48
CA GLN A 89 46.44 7.77 25.07
C GLN A 89 45.49 8.05 23.91
N THR A 90 45.94 8.84 22.92
CA THR A 90 45.16 9.19 21.72
C THR A 90 45.78 8.60 20.46
N LEU A 91 44.95 8.28 19.48
CA LEU A 91 45.34 7.77 18.19
C LEU A 91 44.60 8.53 17.08
N ASP A 92 45.34 9.30 16.28
CA ASP A 92 44.80 9.94 15.10
C ASP A 92 45.03 9.04 13.85
N LEU A 93 43.94 8.60 13.25
CA LEU A 93 43.98 7.76 12.06
C LEU A 93 43.65 8.58 10.82
N ARG A 94 44.58 8.66 9.88
CA ARG A 94 44.36 9.22 8.54
C ARG A 94 43.95 8.11 7.60
N VAL A 95 42.62 8.00 7.35
CA VAL A 95 42.00 6.90 6.62
C VAL A 95 41.49 7.42 5.29
N PRO A 96 41.96 6.89 4.13
CA PRO A 96 41.41 7.24 2.83
C PRO A 96 39.96 6.73 2.69
N ASP A 97 39.14 7.45 1.91
CA ASP A 97 37.72 7.11 1.72
C ASP A 97 37.48 5.68 1.21
N ALA A 98 38.42 5.12 0.46
CA ALA A 98 38.36 3.73 -0.02
C ALA A 98 38.37 2.67 1.10
N LEU A 99 38.91 3.00 2.27
CA LEU A 99 38.92 2.13 3.46
C LEU A 99 37.82 2.49 4.47
N ARG A 100 37.04 3.51 4.23
CA ARG A 100 35.96 3.88 5.13
C ARG A 100 34.67 3.16 4.77
N ILE A 101 33.99 2.63 5.78
CA ILE A 101 32.63 2.07 5.61
C ILE A 101 31.67 3.25 5.36
N PRO A 102 30.96 3.28 4.22
CA PRO A 102 30.06 4.37 3.91
C PRO A 102 28.92 4.47 4.92
N HIS A 103 28.59 5.69 5.36
CA HIS A 103 27.37 5.92 6.11
C HIS A 103 26.17 5.74 5.19
N THR A 104 25.31 4.78 5.50
CA THR A 104 24.16 4.43 4.66
C THR A 104 22.88 5.06 5.18
N PHE A 105 22.18 5.78 4.30
CA PHE A 105 20.80 6.22 4.53
C PHE A 105 19.87 5.34 3.72
N ASP A 106 18.91 4.74 4.39
CA ASP A 106 17.75 4.18 3.69
C ASP A 106 16.63 5.21 3.73
N THR A 107 16.32 5.80 2.58
CA THR A 107 15.26 6.81 2.45
C THR A 107 13.86 6.20 2.63
N ARG A 108 13.77 4.89 2.81
CA ARG A 108 12.54 4.11 3.03
C ARG A 108 12.41 3.55 4.43
N ALA A 109 13.23 3.95 5.37
CA ALA A 109 13.02 3.58 6.77
C ALA A 109 11.69 4.14 7.30
N LEU A 110 10.60 3.75 6.66
CA LEU A 110 9.28 3.80 7.25
C LEU A 110 9.29 2.81 8.40
N ALA A 111 8.81 3.24 9.57
CA ALA A 111 8.60 2.32 10.69
C ALA A 111 7.89 1.06 10.16
N ALA A 112 8.41 -0.12 10.52
CA ALA A 112 7.82 -1.38 10.09
C ALA A 112 6.33 -1.35 10.41
N ALA A 113 5.48 -1.51 9.39
CA ALA A 113 4.05 -1.58 9.60
C ALA A 113 3.75 -2.72 10.59
N PRO A 114 2.84 -2.55 11.56
CA PRO A 114 2.46 -3.64 12.43
C PRO A 114 1.96 -4.82 11.60
N PRO A 115 2.13 -6.06 12.06
CA PRO A 115 1.74 -7.24 11.31
C PRO A 115 0.25 -7.19 10.97
N ALA A 116 -0.09 -7.54 9.73
CA ALA A 116 -1.47 -7.57 9.28
C ALA A 116 -2.28 -8.64 10.03
N THR A 117 -3.45 -8.28 10.49
CA THR A 117 -4.33 -9.13 11.28
C THR A 117 -5.67 -9.37 10.58
N SER A 118 -6.34 -10.45 10.93
CA SER A 118 -7.73 -10.75 10.53
C SER A 118 -8.53 -11.18 11.73
N GLY A 119 -9.72 -10.63 11.89
CA GLY A 119 -10.74 -11.21 12.76
C GLY A 119 -11.41 -12.42 12.11
N ARG A 120 -12.60 -12.79 12.63
CA ARG A 120 -13.49 -13.80 12.04
C ARG A 120 -14.80 -13.17 11.67
N GLY A 121 -15.33 -13.51 10.50
CA GLY A 121 -16.60 -12.98 10.08
C GLY A 121 -17.09 -13.51 8.75
N PHE A 122 -18.25 -13.01 8.39
CA PHE A 122 -18.90 -13.31 7.13
C PHE A 122 -19.31 -12.01 6.44
N VAL A 123 -19.11 -11.94 5.12
CA VAL A 123 -19.54 -10.84 4.27
C VAL A 123 -20.40 -11.40 3.14
N LEU A 124 -21.58 -10.85 2.96
CA LEU A 124 -22.41 -11.05 1.78
C LEU A 124 -22.47 -9.75 0.99
N ASN A 125 -21.64 -9.62 -0.03
CA ASN A 125 -21.80 -8.56 -1.02
C ASN A 125 -22.92 -8.89 -1.99
N TYR A 126 -23.71 -7.89 -2.40
CA TYR A 126 -24.79 -8.05 -3.35
C TYR A 126 -24.87 -6.86 -4.32
N ASP A 127 -25.38 -7.15 -5.51
CA ASP A 127 -25.64 -6.20 -6.58
C ASP A 127 -26.89 -6.68 -7.31
N ALA A 128 -27.99 -5.97 -7.10
CA ALA A 128 -29.32 -6.34 -7.61
C ALA A 128 -29.76 -5.34 -8.68
N TYR A 129 -29.81 -5.80 -9.91
CA TYR A 129 -30.18 -5.02 -11.08
C TYR A 129 -31.53 -5.43 -11.66
N ALA A 130 -32.42 -4.48 -11.81
CA ALA A 130 -33.71 -4.67 -12.47
C ALA A 130 -33.97 -3.57 -13.51
N GLN A 131 -34.72 -3.88 -14.57
CA GLN A 131 -35.07 -2.93 -15.62
C GLN A 131 -36.54 -3.08 -16.06
N THR A 132 -37.07 -2.07 -16.76
CA THR A 132 -38.50 -2.00 -17.15
C THR A 132 -38.80 -2.57 -18.52
N ILE A 133 -37.84 -3.15 -19.25
CA ILE A 133 -38.08 -3.83 -20.54
C ILE A 133 -38.99 -5.02 -20.31
N ALA A 134 -39.94 -5.26 -21.20
CA ALA A 134 -40.83 -6.41 -21.13
C ALA A 134 -40.03 -7.72 -20.98
N HIS A 135 -40.45 -8.59 -20.07
CA HIS A 135 -39.72 -9.79 -19.66
C HIS A 135 -38.32 -9.54 -19.07
N ALA A 136 -38.12 -8.34 -18.53
CA ALA A 136 -36.84 -7.94 -18.00
C ALA A 136 -36.41 -8.76 -16.77
N PRO A 137 -35.20 -9.30 -16.76
CA PRO A 137 -34.72 -10.07 -15.64
C PRO A 137 -34.42 -9.16 -14.43
N LEU A 138 -34.70 -9.67 -13.25
CA LEU A 138 -33.96 -9.28 -12.07
C LEU A 138 -32.69 -10.12 -12.04
N ALA A 139 -31.53 -9.49 -12.09
CA ALA A 139 -30.23 -10.13 -11.93
C ALA A 139 -29.65 -9.75 -10.56
N VAL A 140 -29.27 -10.75 -9.78
CA VAL A 140 -28.64 -10.52 -8.47
C VAL A 140 -27.28 -11.20 -8.46
N TRP A 141 -26.21 -10.40 -8.58
CA TRP A 141 -24.88 -10.87 -8.29
C TRP A 141 -24.67 -10.94 -6.78
N SER A 142 -23.95 -11.94 -6.31
CA SER A 142 -23.61 -12.09 -4.91
C SER A 142 -22.22 -12.67 -4.73
N GLU A 143 -21.58 -12.27 -3.65
CA GLU A 143 -20.37 -12.87 -3.10
C GLU A 143 -20.60 -13.26 -1.64
N ALA A 144 -20.59 -14.55 -1.36
CA ALA A 144 -20.55 -15.06 0.01
C ALA A 144 -19.09 -15.29 0.40
N ARG A 145 -18.62 -14.57 1.44
CA ARG A 145 -17.24 -14.60 1.90
C ARG A 145 -17.18 -14.89 3.38
N TYR A 146 -16.41 -15.91 3.75
CA TYR A 146 -16.00 -16.16 5.12
C TYR A 146 -14.52 -15.87 5.27
N PHE A 147 -14.12 -15.23 6.33
CA PHE A 147 -12.72 -14.91 6.62
C PHE A 147 -12.37 -15.20 8.08
N ASP A 148 -11.14 -15.61 8.29
CA ASP A 148 -10.53 -15.81 9.60
C ASP A 148 -8.99 -15.61 9.50
N PRO A 149 -8.22 -15.72 10.59
CA PRO A 149 -6.76 -15.60 10.54
C PRO A 149 -6.04 -16.61 9.63
N TYR A 150 -6.70 -17.71 9.27
CA TYR A 150 -6.14 -18.78 8.44
C TYR A 150 -6.40 -18.58 6.95
N GLY A 151 -7.36 -17.73 6.57
CA GLY A 151 -7.61 -17.44 5.18
C GLY A 151 -9.02 -16.93 4.88
N VAL A 152 -9.31 -16.85 3.58
CA VAL A 152 -10.56 -16.32 3.06
C VAL A 152 -11.18 -17.32 2.10
N PHE A 153 -12.38 -17.79 2.43
CA PHE A 153 -13.24 -18.51 1.50
C PHE A 153 -14.20 -17.55 0.82
N SER A 154 -14.36 -17.66 -0.48
CA SER A 154 -15.28 -16.81 -1.25
C SER A 154 -15.97 -17.62 -2.33
N SER A 155 -17.27 -17.38 -2.50
CA SER A 155 -18.06 -17.92 -3.62
C SER A 155 -18.90 -16.82 -4.25
N THR A 156 -18.77 -16.66 -5.57
CA THR A 156 -19.43 -15.61 -6.34
C THR A 156 -20.35 -16.22 -7.40
N GLY A 157 -21.42 -15.51 -7.74
CA GLY A 157 -22.33 -15.93 -8.80
C GLY A 157 -23.46 -14.94 -9.05
N VAL A 158 -24.27 -15.21 -10.06
CA VAL A 158 -25.42 -14.39 -10.43
C VAL A 158 -26.68 -15.24 -10.47
N ALA A 159 -27.71 -14.80 -9.77
CA ALA A 159 -29.06 -15.32 -9.91
C ALA A 159 -29.83 -14.49 -10.93
N TYR A 160 -30.32 -15.14 -11.98
CA TYR A 160 -31.21 -14.55 -12.97
C TYR A 160 -32.65 -14.99 -12.71
N LEU A 161 -33.55 -14.06 -12.56
CA LEU A 161 -34.99 -14.27 -12.38
C LEU A 161 -35.70 -13.67 -13.60
N TYR A 162 -36.02 -14.52 -14.56
CA TYR A 162 -36.81 -14.16 -15.72
C TYR A 162 -38.21 -14.71 -15.52
N ASP A 163 -39.25 -14.07 -15.91
CA ASP A 163 -40.65 -14.52 -15.86
C ASP A 163 -40.90 -15.89 -15.19
N ASP A 164 -40.70 -16.98 -15.93
CA ASP A 164 -40.85 -18.37 -15.45
C ASP A 164 -39.53 -19.13 -15.25
N ARG A 165 -38.39 -18.53 -15.61
CA ARG A 165 -37.06 -19.16 -15.53
C ARG A 165 -36.23 -18.58 -14.37
N ARG A 166 -35.75 -19.47 -13.52
CA ARG A 166 -34.78 -19.16 -12.47
C ARG A 166 -33.50 -19.88 -12.77
N ARG A 167 -32.41 -19.11 -12.92
CA ARG A 167 -31.09 -19.66 -13.20
C ARG A 167 -30.05 -19.02 -12.29
N TYR A 168 -29.28 -19.85 -11.61
CA TYR A 168 -28.09 -19.40 -10.90
C TYR A 168 -26.86 -19.83 -11.68
N VAL A 169 -25.94 -18.91 -11.93
CA VAL A 169 -24.65 -19.16 -12.54
C VAL A 169 -23.57 -18.82 -11.53
N ARG A 170 -22.88 -19.85 -11.02
CA ARG A 170 -21.71 -19.67 -10.18
C ARG A 170 -20.54 -19.15 -11.02
N TYR A 171 -19.85 -18.16 -10.50
CA TYR A 171 -18.64 -17.63 -11.12
C TYR A 171 -17.40 -18.32 -10.54
N ASP A 172 -16.88 -17.86 -9.44
CA ASP A 172 -15.69 -18.42 -8.83
C ASP A 172 -15.98 -18.91 -7.41
N THR A 173 -15.35 -20.00 -7.00
CA THR A 173 -15.34 -20.45 -5.61
C THR A 173 -13.91 -20.83 -5.25
N SER A 174 -13.36 -20.18 -4.23
CA SER A 174 -11.98 -20.39 -3.83
C SER A 174 -11.75 -20.15 -2.35
N TRP A 175 -10.73 -20.80 -1.84
CA TRP A 175 -10.13 -20.50 -0.54
C TRP A 175 -8.71 -20.00 -0.79
N SER A 176 -8.32 -18.92 -0.09
CA SER A 176 -6.99 -18.31 -0.21
C SER A 176 -6.34 -18.13 1.15
N HIS A 177 -5.06 -18.43 1.25
CA HIS A 177 -4.20 -18.18 2.39
C HIS A 177 -2.97 -17.39 1.97
N SER A 178 -2.67 -16.30 2.68
CA SER A 178 -1.50 -15.46 2.40
C SER A 178 -0.53 -15.47 3.57
N ASN A 179 0.76 -15.62 3.28
CA ASN A 179 1.84 -15.57 4.25
C ASN A 179 2.73 -14.35 3.98
N PRO A 180 2.58 -13.24 4.74
CA PRO A 180 3.37 -12.03 4.56
C PRO A 180 4.88 -12.23 4.81
N GLY A 181 5.25 -13.16 5.72
CA GLY A 181 6.66 -13.44 6.01
C GLY A 181 7.38 -14.14 4.86
N ALA A 182 6.69 -15.04 4.15
CA ALA A 182 7.20 -15.74 2.99
C ALA A 182 6.86 -15.05 1.67
N LEU A 183 6.05 -13.98 1.69
CA LEU A 183 5.54 -13.28 0.51
C LEU A 183 4.81 -14.22 -0.46
N THR A 184 4.02 -15.16 0.05
CA THR A 184 3.33 -16.16 -0.77
C THR A 184 1.83 -16.14 -0.54
N THR A 185 1.09 -16.50 -1.58
CA THR A 185 -0.35 -16.78 -1.50
C THR A 185 -0.62 -18.14 -2.11
N THR A 186 -1.33 -18.99 -1.35
CA THR A 186 -1.89 -20.26 -1.82
C THR A 186 -3.37 -20.07 -2.05
N LEU A 187 -3.88 -20.57 -3.17
CA LEU A 187 -5.29 -20.52 -3.54
C LEU A 187 -5.74 -21.90 -3.97
N ILE A 188 -6.90 -22.35 -3.45
CA ILE A 188 -7.53 -23.63 -3.80
C ILE A 188 -8.93 -23.31 -4.32
N GLY A 189 -9.25 -23.80 -5.51
CA GLY A 189 -10.52 -23.55 -6.22
C GLY A 189 -10.31 -22.84 -7.55
N ASP A 190 -11.22 -21.96 -7.92
CA ASP A 190 -11.15 -21.21 -9.18
C ASP A 190 -10.10 -20.09 -9.07
N THR A 191 -9.19 -20.04 -10.01
CA THR A 191 -8.13 -19.06 -10.08
C THR A 191 -7.81 -18.67 -11.53
N ILE A 192 -6.99 -17.63 -11.67
CA ILE A 192 -6.39 -17.24 -12.95
C ILE A 192 -4.90 -17.52 -12.87
N SER A 193 -4.36 -18.26 -13.83
CA SER A 193 -2.93 -18.53 -13.91
C SER A 193 -2.13 -17.23 -14.08
N SER A 194 -0.94 -17.19 -13.52
CA SER A 194 -0.03 -16.07 -13.75
C SER A 194 0.47 -16.10 -15.19
N SER A 195 0.76 -14.91 -15.74
CA SER A 195 1.29 -14.76 -17.09
C SER A 195 2.47 -13.80 -17.13
N LEU A 196 3.35 -14.03 -18.09
CA LEU A 196 4.42 -13.13 -18.49
C LEU A 196 3.96 -12.24 -19.64
N SER A 197 4.75 -11.26 -20.04
CA SER A 197 4.38 -10.33 -21.14
C SER A 197 4.20 -11.02 -22.51
N TRP A 198 4.68 -12.25 -22.64
CA TRP A 198 4.63 -13.07 -23.86
C TRP A 198 3.80 -14.36 -23.72
N THR A 199 3.17 -14.61 -22.56
CA THR A 199 2.27 -15.74 -22.29
C THR A 199 0.85 -15.26 -22.02
N ARG A 200 -0.11 -16.19 -22.00
CA ARG A 200 -1.52 -15.88 -21.73
C ARG A 200 -1.95 -16.43 -20.37
N SER A 201 -2.77 -15.68 -19.63
CA SER A 201 -3.42 -16.17 -18.43
C SER A 201 -4.69 -16.93 -18.78
N LEU A 202 -5.01 -17.95 -17.98
CA LEU A 202 -6.16 -18.83 -18.17
C LEU A 202 -6.88 -19.07 -16.84
N ARG A 203 -8.17 -19.38 -16.90
CA ARG A 203 -8.92 -19.79 -15.71
C ARG A 203 -8.73 -21.27 -15.46
N ILE A 204 -8.40 -21.62 -14.21
CA ILE A 204 -8.13 -22.99 -13.75
C ILE A 204 -8.92 -23.21 -12.46
N GLY A 205 -9.62 -24.34 -12.36
CA GLY A 205 -10.12 -24.87 -11.10
C GLY A 205 -9.12 -25.87 -10.54
N GLY A 206 -8.46 -25.54 -9.44
CA GLY A 206 -7.40 -26.38 -8.89
C GLY A 206 -6.67 -25.72 -7.74
N VAL A 207 -5.34 -25.79 -7.77
CA VAL A 207 -4.44 -25.20 -6.76
C VAL A 207 -3.48 -24.26 -7.46
N GLN A 208 -3.26 -23.09 -6.85
CA GLN A 208 -2.24 -22.12 -7.22
C GLN A 208 -1.38 -21.80 -6.00
N TRP A 209 -0.07 -21.80 -6.18
CA TRP A 209 0.90 -21.29 -5.23
C TRP A 209 1.80 -20.29 -5.92
N ARG A 210 1.82 -19.04 -5.39
CA ARG A 210 2.53 -17.94 -6.04
C ARG A 210 3.18 -16.99 -5.04
N SER A 211 4.25 -16.34 -5.49
CA SER A 211 4.77 -15.15 -4.83
C SER A 211 3.74 -14.00 -4.89
N ASN A 212 3.65 -13.23 -3.83
CA ASN A 212 2.74 -12.09 -3.75
C ASN A 212 3.40 -10.91 -3.02
N PHE A 213 4.00 -10.01 -3.77
CA PHE A 213 4.61 -8.79 -3.22
C PHE A 213 3.59 -7.78 -2.69
N GLY A 214 2.30 -7.90 -3.06
CA GLY A 214 1.23 -7.06 -2.51
C GLY A 214 1.01 -7.26 -1.00
N LEU A 215 1.57 -8.35 -0.41
CA LEU A 215 1.57 -8.57 1.04
C LEU A 215 2.54 -7.64 1.80
N ARG A 216 3.46 -7.00 1.10
CA ARG A 216 4.42 -6.02 1.60
C ARG A 216 4.48 -4.85 0.62
N PRO A 217 3.47 -3.96 0.63
CA PRO A 217 3.38 -2.81 -0.28
C PRO A 217 4.53 -1.81 -0.11
N ASP A 218 5.21 -1.85 1.03
CA ASP A 218 6.43 -1.10 1.32
C ASP A 218 7.66 -1.65 0.60
N LEU A 219 7.61 -2.90 0.15
CA LEU A 219 8.73 -3.54 -0.54
C LEU A 219 8.87 -3.02 -1.97
N VAL A 220 10.04 -2.51 -2.30
CA VAL A 220 10.38 -2.16 -3.66
C VAL A 220 10.91 -3.36 -4.40
N THR A 221 10.15 -3.78 -5.39
CA THR A 221 10.42 -4.99 -6.16
C THR A 221 11.25 -4.75 -7.42
N PHE A 222 11.50 -3.50 -7.78
CA PHE A 222 12.24 -3.11 -8.98
C PHE A 222 13.58 -2.43 -8.61
N PRO A 223 14.57 -2.45 -9.50
CA PRO A 223 15.86 -1.83 -9.29
C PRO A 223 15.76 -0.34 -8.99
N VAL A 224 16.35 0.09 -7.89
CA VAL A 224 16.41 1.51 -7.51
C VAL A 224 17.87 1.90 -7.37
N PRO A 225 18.30 2.98 -8.02
CA PRO A 225 19.70 3.40 -7.95
C PRO A 225 20.05 3.86 -6.53
N ALA A 226 21.25 3.50 -6.09
CA ALA A 226 21.89 4.07 -4.93
C ALA A 226 22.76 5.26 -5.35
N LEU A 227 22.72 6.34 -4.58
CA LEU A 227 23.53 7.53 -4.80
C LEU A 227 24.65 7.59 -3.77
N SER A 228 25.89 7.67 -4.20
CA SER A 228 27.06 7.77 -3.32
C SER A 228 27.68 9.16 -3.40
N GLY A 229 28.27 9.58 -2.30
CA GLY A 229 29.05 10.82 -2.19
C GLY A 229 30.06 10.73 -1.07
N SER A 230 30.88 11.75 -0.89
CA SER A 230 31.77 11.90 0.24
C SER A 230 31.69 13.32 0.81
N ALA A 231 31.67 13.44 2.12
CA ALA A 231 31.67 14.70 2.86
C ALA A 231 33.03 14.91 3.50
N VAL A 232 33.69 16.01 3.19
CA VAL A 232 35.02 16.36 3.75
C VAL A 232 34.92 16.67 5.24
N VAL A 233 33.83 17.29 5.66
CA VAL A 233 33.47 17.64 7.06
C VAL A 233 32.05 17.24 7.33
N PRO A 234 31.60 17.14 8.60
CA PRO A 234 30.20 16.87 8.92
C PRO A 234 29.27 17.84 8.16
N THR A 235 28.29 17.32 7.46
CA THR A 235 27.59 18.02 6.38
C THR A 235 26.14 17.62 6.34
N SER A 236 25.22 18.57 6.06
CA SER A 236 23.86 18.20 5.70
C SER A 236 23.80 17.76 4.23
N VAL A 237 23.03 16.71 3.97
CA VAL A 237 22.82 16.17 2.60
C VAL A 237 21.36 16.24 2.27
N ASP A 238 21.02 16.98 1.21
CA ASP A 238 19.70 17.04 0.61
C ASP A 238 19.70 16.29 -0.71
N LEU A 239 18.68 15.46 -0.92
CA LEU A 239 18.45 14.78 -2.20
C LEU A 239 17.24 15.39 -2.90
N TYR A 240 17.45 15.87 -4.12
CA TYR A 240 16.42 16.34 -5.03
C TYR A 240 16.25 15.35 -6.18
N VAL A 241 15.01 14.99 -6.46
CA VAL A 241 14.62 14.17 -7.62
C VAL A 241 13.73 15.03 -8.52
N ASN A 242 14.15 15.25 -9.76
CA ASN A 242 13.44 16.13 -10.69
C ASN A 242 13.07 17.49 -10.05
N ASN A 243 14.01 18.09 -9.31
CA ASN A 243 13.90 19.35 -8.56
C ASN A 243 12.94 19.32 -7.33
N VAL A 244 12.43 18.16 -6.92
CA VAL A 244 11.65 18.00 -5.69
C VAL A 244 12.54 17.37 -4.61
N ARG A 245 12.66 18.01 -3.44
CA ARG A 245 13.43 17.46 -2.33
C ARG A 245 12.73 16.21 -1.77
N GLN A 246 13.41 15.08 -1.84
CA GLN A 246 12.92 13.77 -1.39
C GLN A 246 13.50 13.35 -0.03
N PHE A 247 14.69 13.83 0.29
CA PHE A 247 15.39 13.44 1.52
C PHE A 247 16.25 14.59 2.03
N SER A 248 16.40 14.67 3.34
CA SER A 248 17.36 15.52 4.05
C SER A 248 17.91 14.77 5.26
N GLY A 249 19.23 14.79 5.45
CA GLY A 249 19.88 14.10 6.56
C GLY A 249 21.27 14.71 6.85
N ASN A 250 21.83 14.40 8.02
CA ASN A 250 23.19 14.80 8.37
C ASN A 250 24.14 13.63 8.24
N VAL A 251 25.29 13.84 7.63
CA VAL A 251 26.36 12.85 7.48
C VAL A 251 27.58 13.29 8.23
N PRO A 252 28.29 12.36 8.90
CA PRO A 252 29.64 12.63 9.39
C PRO A 252 30.61 12.84 8.22
N SER A 253 31.82 13.29 8.48
CA SER A 253 32.89 13.33 7.47
C SER A 253 33.14 11.94 6.90
N GLY A 254 33.30 11.78 5.59
CA GLY A 254 33.61 10.54 4.89
C GLY A 254 32.57 10.15 3.82
N PRO A 255 32.69 8.92 3.27
CA PRO A 255 31.80 8.43 2.24
C PRO A 255 30.39 8.16 2.82
N PHE A 256 29.38 8.43 1.99
CA PHE A 256 27.98 8.11 2.30
C PHE A 256 27.28 7.52 1.09
N VAL A 257 26.22 6.75 1.34
CA VAL A 257 25.34 6.17 0.34
C VAL A 257 23.88 6.43 0.72
N ILE A 258 23.10 6.97 -0.23
CA ILE A 258 21.65 7.12 -0.11
C ILE A 258 21.04 6.01 -0.93
N ASN A 259 20.49 5.01 -0.27
CA ASN A 259 19.80 3.89 -0.92
C ASN A 259 18.35 4.25 -1.23
N SER A 260 17.79 3.57 -2.23
CA SER A 260 16.34 3.57 -2.49
C SER A 260 15.75 4.95 -2.80
N VAL A 261 16.26 5.62 -3.81
CA VAL A 261 15.77 6.94 -4.26
C VAL A 261 14.33 6.84 -4.77
N PRO A 262 13.33 7.36 -4.05
CA PRO A 262 11.92 7.22 -4.45
C PRO A 262 11.54 8.21 -5.57
N GLY A 263 10.41 7.94 -6.25
CA GLY A 263 9.72 8.92 -7.09
C GLY A 263 10.24 9.08 -8.52
N ILE A 264 11.05 8.15 -9.03
CA ILE A 264 11.47 8.12 -10.45
C ILE A 264 10.84 6.93 -11.15
N THR A 265 10.22 7.17 -12.30
CA THR A 265 9.87 6.15 -13.30
C THR A 265 10.34 6.68 -14.66
N GLY A 266 11.10 5.86 -15.40
CA GLY A 266 11.78 6.31 -16.62
C GLY A 266 13.06 7.08 -16.31
N ALA A 267 13.47 7.95 -17.26
CA ALA A 267 14.64 8.80 -17.12
C ALA A 267 14.36 10.00 -16.21
N GLY A 268 15.28 10.29 -15.31
CA GLY A 268 15.22 11.41 -14.38
C GLY A 268 16.61 11.88 -13.97
N ASN A 269 16.66 12.94 -13.17
CA ASN A 269 17.89 13.44 -12.56
C ASN A 269 17.75 13.45 -11.05
N ALA A 270 18.71 12.85 -10.37
CA ALA A 270 18.89 13.03 -8.94
C ALA A 270 20.00 14.02 -8.69
N THR A 271 19.75 15.02 -7.86
CA THR A 271 20.75 16.00 -7.44
C THR A 271 20.99 15.86 -5.95
N VAL A 272 22.20 15.48 -5.60
CA VAL A 272 22.67 15.44 -4.21
C VAL A 272 23.31 16.80 -3.91
N VAL A 273 22.78 17.50 -2.94
CA VAL A 273 23.31 18.77 -2.45
C VAL A 273 23.89 18.54 -1.05
N THR A 274 25.21 18.70 -0.92
CA THR A 274 25.88 18.68 0.38
C THR A 274 26.12 20.10 0.84
N ARG A 275 25.83 20.41 2.10
CA ARG A 275 26.06 21.74 2.70
C ARG A 275 26.81 21.60 4.01
N ASP A 276 28.01 22.20 4.08
CA ASP A 276 28.84 22.20 5.27
C ASP A 276 28.38 23.25 6.32
N ALA A 277 28.99 23.17 7.50
CA ALA A 277 28.68 24.10 8.61
C ALA A 277 28.98 25.58 8.29
N LEU A 278 29.77 25.86 7.27
CA LEU A 278 30.09 27.22 6.77
C LEU A 278 29.13 27.70 5.70
N GLY A 279 28.10 26.88 5.36
CA GLY A 279 27.10 27.19 4.35
C GLY A 279 27.55 26.95 2.90
N ARG A 280 28.76 26.42 2.66
CA ARG A 280 29.24 26.07 1.32
C ARG A 280 28.45 24.86 0.83
N SER A 281 27.92 24.93 -0.37
CA SER A 281 27.14 23.83 -0.96
C SER A 281 27.80 23.31 -2.24
N ILE A 282 27.80 21.98 -2.39
CA ILE A 282 28.19 21.27 -3.62
C ILE A 282 26.97 20.52 -4.10
N ALA A 283 26.59 20.73 -5.36
CA ALA A 283 25.49 20.02 -5.99
C ALA A 283 26.05 19.09 -7.07
N THR A 284 25.76 17.79 -6.93
CA THR A 284 26.12 16.76 -7.93
C THR A 284 24.86 16.18 -8.52
N SER A 285 24.67 16.35 -9.84
CA SER A 285 23.52 15.81 -10.55
C SER A 285 23.90 14.53 -11.29
N ILE A 286 23.10 13.47 -11.07
CA ILE A 286 23.33 12.13 -11.60
C ILE A 286 22.10 11.73 -12.42
N PRO A 287 22.23 11.45 -13.74
CA PRO A 287 21.13 10.92 -14.52
C PRO A 287 20.79 9.50 -14.09
N LEU A 288 19.50 9.18 -14.05
CA LEU A 288 18.98 7.89 -13.60
C LEU A 288 17.93 7.37 -14.59
N TYR A 289 17.80 6.04 -14.67
CA TYR A 289 16.70 5.39 -15.35
C TYR A 289 16.14 4.28 -14.46
N VAL A 290 14.83 4.33 -14.14
CA VAL A 290 14.12 3.34 -13.33
C VAL A 290 13.00 2.72 -14.16
N ASP A 291 12.96 1.41 -14.23
CA ASP A 291 11.91 0.65 -14.90
C ASP A 291 11.29 -0.39 -13.96
N THR A 292 10.01 -0.23 -13.68
CA THR A 292 9.25 -1.09 -12.77
C THR A 292 8.97 -2.49 -13.33
N ARG A 293 9.27 -2.72 -14.62
CA ARG A 293 9.16 -4.07 -15.23
C ARG A 293 10.33 -4.97 -14.87
N LEU A 294 11.51 -4.41 -14.53
CA LEU A 294 12.62 -5.18 -14.01
C LEU A 294 12.33 -5.63 -12.58
N LEU A 295 12.92 -6.76 -12.19
CA LEU A 295 12.88 -7.23 -10.82
C LEU A 295 14.24 -6.94 -10.15
N ALA A 296 14.21 -6.42 -8.92
CA ALA A 296 15.42 -6.12 -8.16
C ALA A 296 16.28 -7.38 -7.98
N ALA A 297 17.61 -7.19 -7.91
CA ALA A 297 18.55 -8.29 -7.78
C ALA A 297 18.22 -9.20 -6.58
N GLY A 298 18.25 -10.53 -6.82
CA GLY A 298 17.95 -11.54 -5.82
C GLY A 298 16.45 -11.79 -5.56
N LEU A 299 15.54 -10.98 -6.10
CA LEU A 299 14.10 -11.24 -5.97
C LEU A 299 13.64 -12.28 -7.00
N ALA A 300 12.74 -13.15 -6.55
CA ALA A 300 12.04 -14.13 -7.37
C ALA A 300 10.52 -13.90 -7.33
N SER A 301 9.89 -13.78 -8.50
CA SER A 301 8.44 -13.81 -8.67
C SER A 301 8.06 -15.07 -9.39
N TYR A 302 7.26 -15.91 -8.78
CA TYR A 302 6.91 -17.23 -9.32
C TYR A 302 5.44 -17.55 -9.08
N SER A 303 4.94 -18.47 -9.90
CA SER A 303 3.61 -19.06 -9.75
C SER A 303 3.62 -20.48 -10.31
N ALA A 304 2.93 -21.36 -9.64
CA ALA A 304 2.68 -22.72 -10.09
C ALA A 304 1.19 -23.06 -9.88
N GLU A 305 0.55 -23.55 -10.94
CA GLU A 305 -0.85 -23.92 -10.95
C GLU A 305 -1.03 -25.34 -11.47
N ALA A 306 -1.98 -26.06 -10.89
CA ALA A 306 -2.40 -27.38 -11.36
C ALA A 306 -3.90 -27.55 -11.11
N GLY A 307 -4.60 -28.11 -12.11
CA GLY A 307 -6.04 -28.31 -12.03
C GLY A 307 -6.65 -28.57 -13.40
N PHE A 308 -7.88 -28.08 -13.60
CA PHE A 308 -8.65 -28.26 -14.82
C PHE A 308 -9.02 -26.90 -15.40
N LEU A 309 -8.83 -26.70 -16.71
CA LEU A 309 -9.16 -25.44 -17.38
C LEU A 309 -10.67 -25.17 -17.27
N ARG A 310 -11.02 -23.96 -16.84
CA ARG A 310 -12.40 -23.50 -16.71
C ARG A 310 -12.90 -22.99 -18.05
N ARG A 311 -14.02 -23.58 -18.52
CA ARG A 311 -14.71 -23.23 -19.76
C ARG A 311 -15.96 -22.43 -19.46
N ALA A 312 -16.52 -21.84 -20.48
CA ALA A 312 -17.82 -21.16 -20.45
C ALA A 312 -18.06 -20.31 -19.17
N TYR A 313 -17.01 -19.62 -18.69
CA TYR A 313 -17.09 -18.76 -17.51
C TYR A 313 -18.16 -17.68 -17.70
N GLY A 314 -19.00 -17.52 -16.66
CA GLY A 314 -20.12 -16.57 -16.71
C GLY A 314 -21.37 -17.10 -17.40
N THR A 315 -21.29 -18.25 -18.07
CA THR A 315 -22.46 -18.91 -18.69
C THR A 315 -22.78 -20.26 -18.07
N ASP A 316 -21.77 -21.04 -17.67
CA ASP A 316 -21.94 -22.33 -17.01
C ASP A 316 -21.22 -22.41 -15.68
N SER A 317 -21.90 -23.01 -14.68
CA SER A 317 -21.41 -23.05 -13.30
C SER A 317 -20.23 -23.99 -13.10
N PHE A 318 -20.11 -25.08 -13.85
CA PHE A 318 -19.16 -26.17 -13.58
C PHE A 318 -18.54 -26.77 -14.85
N ASP A 319 -18.44 -26.00 -15.93
CA ASP A 319 -17.80 -26.48 -17.14
C ASP A 319 -16.27 -26.41 -17.01
N TYR A 320 -15.65 -27.54 -16.73
CA TYR A 320 -14.21 -27.73 -16.66
C TYR A 320 -13.75 -28.73 -17.72
N ALA A 321 -12.54 -28.52 -18.22
CA ALA A 321 -11.90 -29.49 -19.10
C ALA A 321 -11.77 -30.84 -18.37
N ARG A 322 -11.89 -31.94 -19.13
CA ARG A 322 -11.74 -33.30 -18.55
C ARG A 322 -10.29 -33.70 -18.32
N THR A 323 -9.36 -33.04 -19.01
CA THR A 323 -7.92 -33.29 -18.91
C THR A 323 -7.27 -32.34 -17.91
N PRO A 324 -6.43 -32.83 -17.02
CA PRO A 324 -5.68 -31.95 -16.12
C PRO A 324 -4.71 -31.07 -16.90
N ALA A 325 -4.47 -29.89 -16.37
CA ALA A 325 -3.52 -28.93 -16.89
C ALA A 325 -2.63 -28.40 -15.76
N ALA A 326 -1.40 -28.07 -16.08
CA ALA A 326 -0.46 -27.42 -15.19
C ALA A 326 0.21 -26.25 -15.90
N SER A 327 0.51 -25.19 -15.17
CA SER A 327 1.23 -24.01 -15.63
C SER A 327 2.21 -23.53 -14.56
N GLY A 328 3.33 -23.00 -14.98
CA GLY A 328 4.30 -22.38 -14.08
C GLY A 328 5.01 -21.23 -14.73
N SER A 329 5.21 -20.15 -13.97
CA SER A 329 5.93 -18.96 -14.39
C SER A 329 6.96 -18.58 -13.34
N LEU A 330 8.11 -18.11 -13.80
CA LEU A 330 9.21 -17.63 -12.95
C LEU A 330 9.79 -16.35 -13.55
N ARG A 331 10.04 -15.37 -12.71
CA ARG A 331 10.87 -14.19 -13.00
C ARG A 331 11.91 -14.07 -11.91
N TYR A 332 13.16 -13.83 -12.27
CA TYR A 332 14.25 -13.68 -11.32
C TYR A 332 15.17 -12.52 -11.69
N GLY A 333 15.38 -11.60 -10.75
CA GLY A 333 16.34 -10.52 -10.88
C GLY A 333 17.76 -11.03 -10.69
N ILE A 334 18.51 -11.28 -11.76
CA ILE A 334 19.92 -11.70 -11.69
C ILE A 334 20.79 -10.53 -11.20
N SER A 335 20.46 -9.33 -11.64
CA SER A 335 21.17 -8.09 -11.27
C SER A 335 20.23 -6.90 -11.42
N GLU A 336 20.68 -5.71 -11.00
CA GLU A 336 19.93 -4.44 -11.19
C GLU A 336 19.73 -4.06 -12.67
N ARG A 337 20.28 -4.85 -13.60
CA ARG A 337 20.20 -4.61 -15.05
C ARG A 337 19.55 -5.74 -15.82
N LEU A 338 19.40 -6.92 -15.23
CA LEU A 338 18.93 -8.12 -15.92
C LEU A 338 17.93 -8.90 -15.08
N THR A 339 16.72 -9.07 -15.63
CA THR A 339 15.69 -9.98 -15.14
C THR A 339 15.50 -11.09 -16.18
N VAL A 340 15.52 -12.34 -15.75
CA VAL A 340 15.20 -13.49 -16.59
C VAL A 340 13.80 -14.00 -16.29
N GLU A 341 13.18 -14.63 -17.29
CA GLU A 341 11.84 -15.17 -17.22
C GLU A 341 11.83 -16.60 -17.77
N ALA A 342 11.01 -17.46 -17.17
CA ALA A 342 10.73 -18.79 -17.65
C ALA A 342 9.25 -19.12 -17.50
N HIS A 343 8.71 -19.90 -18.42
CA HIS A 343 7.34 -20.36 -18.38
C HIS A 343 7.24 -21.76 -18.96
N ALA A 344 6.35 -22.57 -18.37
CA ALA A 344 6.02 -23.88 -18.90
C ALA A 344 4.55 -24.20 -18.62
N GLU A 345 3.90 -24.87 -19.57
CA GLU A 345 2.54 -25.36 -19.44
C GLU A 345 2.39 -26.73 -20.08
N ALA A 346 1.50 -27.53 -19.50
CA ALA A 346 1.26 -28.88 -19.98
C ALA A 346 -0.21 -29.30 -19.77
N THR A 347 -0.75 -29.97 -20.77
CA THR A 347 -1.99 -30.76 -20.73
C THR A 347 -1.90 -31.88 -21.77
N ALA A 348 -2.86 -32.81 -21.78
CA ALA A 348 -2.90 -33.85 -22.81
C ALA A 348 -2.92 -33.25 -24.22
N GLY A 349 -1.86 -33.51 -24.99
CA GLY A 349 -1.71 -33.05 -26.38
C GLY A 349 -1.14 -31.64 -26.56
N VAL A 350 -0.71 -30.96 -25.48
CA VAL A 350 0.04 -29.69 -25.54
C VAL A 350 1.09 -29.66 -24.46
N TYR A 351 2.34 -29.42 -24.85
CA TYR A 351 3.45 -29.03 -23.99
C TYR A 351 4.02 -27.74 -24.55
N ASN A 352 4.20 -26.75 -23.70
CA ASN A 352 4.74 -25.46 -24.07
C ASN A 352 5.80 -25.07 -23.04
N ALA A 353 6.94 -24.60 -23.47
CA ALA A 353 7.98 -24.07 -22.60
C ALA A 353 8.74 -22.95 -23.30
N GLY A 354 9.13 -21.95 -22.52
CA GLY A 354 9.86 -20.81 -23.05
C GLY A 354 10.65 -20.07 -21.99
N ALA A 355 11.52 -19.21 -22.50
CA ALA A 355 12.34 -18.31 -21.68
C ALA A 355 12.29 -16.88 -22.24
N GLY A 356 12.50 -15.92 -21.38
CA GLY A 356 12.60 -14.52 -21.73
C GLY A 356 13.62 -13.78 -20.86
N ALA A 357 13.96 -12.58 -21.26
CA ALA A 357 14.84 -11.71 -20.50
C ALA A 357 14.44 -10.24 -20.71
N LEU A 358 14.61 -9.42 -19.68
CA LEU A 358 14.54 -7.98 -19.72
C LEU A 358 15.91 -7.42 -19.33
N ALA A 359 16.47 -6.55 -20.15
CA ALA A 359 17.78 -5.97 -19.93
C ALA A 359 17.74 -4.44 -19.99
N ARG A 360 18.25 -3.78 -18.94
CA ARG A 360 18.43 -2.32 -18.91
C ARG A 360 19.66 -1.93 -19.73
N LEU A 361 19.47 -1.09 -20.74
CA LEU A 361 20.50 -0.60 -21.64
C LEU A 361 21.12 0.73 -21.13
N GLY A 362 21.66 0.70 -19.91
CA GLY A 362 22.12 1.89 -19.21
C GLY A 362 20.98 2.89 -18.97
N GLU A 363 21.15 4.14 -19.39
CA GLU A 363 20.13 5.18 -19.29
C GLU A 363 19.21 5.25 -20.54
N ARG A 364 19.34 4.31 -21.46
CA ARG A 364 18.64 4.27 -22.76
C ARG A 364 17.42 3.36 -22.78
N GLY A 365 16.89 2.99 -21.62
CA GLY A 365 15.67 2.18 -21.53
C GLY A 365 15.92 0.70 -21.27
N VAL A 366 14.86 -0.08 -21.49
CA VAL A 366 14.84 -1.53 -21.26
C VAL A 366 14.40 -2.25 -22.54
N ALA A 367 15.21 -3.20 -22.97
CA ALA A 367 14.87 -4.16 -24.02
C ALA A 367 14.39 -5.47 -23.40
N ASN A 368 13.47 -6.17 -24.06
CA ASN A 368 13.04 -7.51 -23.69
C ASN A 368 13.02 -8.43 -24.92
N ALA A 369 13.30 -9.72 -24.69
CA ALA A 369 13.19 -10.75 -25.70
C ALA A 369 12.64 -12.02 -25.07
N SER A 370 11.92 -12.84 -25.86
CA SER A 370 11.36 -14.11 -25.43
C SER A 370 11.33 -15.12 -26.57
N LEU A 371 11.46 -16.41 -26.21
CA LEU A 371 11.31 -17.54 -27.12
C LEU A 371 10.58 -18.66 -26.40
N ALA A 372 9.56 -19.21 -27.04
CA ALA A 372 8.81 -20.36 -26.55
C ALA A 372 8.60 -21.40 -27.64
N LEU A 373 8.58 -22.65 -27.25
CA LEU A 373 8.42 -23.81 -28.09
C LEU A 373 7.19 -24.61 -27.66
N SER A 374 6.45 -25.18 -28.58
CA SER A 374 5.33 -26.07 -28.29
C SER A 374 5.39 -27.38 -29.05
N ALA A 375 4.93 -28.46 -28.39
CA ALA A 375 4.79 -29.83 -28.88
C ALA A 375 3.63 -30.53 -28.10
N PRO A 376 3.17 -31.72 -28.46
CA PRO A 376 3.45 -32.58 -29.61
C PRO A 376 2.53 -32.25 -30.81
N GLY A 377 2.92 -32.75 -31.94
CA GLY A 377 2.33 -32.50 -33.23
C GLY A 377 3.37 -31.87 -34.15
N ARG A 378 3.01 -30.90 -34.97
CA ARG A 378 4.00 -30.07 -35.67
C ARG A 378 4.56 -29.06 -34.66
N ALA A 379 5.88 -29.00 -34.53
CA ALA A 379 6.56 -28.07 -33.64
C ALA A 379 6.21 -26.63 -34.01
N GLY A 380 5.86 -25.85 -33.00
CA GLY A 380 5.58 -24.42 -33.14
C GLY A 380 6.55 -23.59 -32.29
N VAL A 381 6.84 -22.38 -32.75
CA VAL A 381 7.75 -21.44 -32.07
C VAL A 381 7.04 -20.11 -31.92
N GLN A 382 7.17 -19.50 -30.75
CA GLN A 382 6.81 -18.11 -30.55
C GLN A 382 8.05 -17.31 -30.18
N ALA A 383 8.26 -16.17 -30.82
CA ALA A 383 9.35 -15.26 -30.53
C ALA A 383 8.82 -13.85 -30.31
N GLY A 384 9.33 -13.19 -29.29
CA GLY A 384 8.98 -11.83 -28.91
C GLY A 384 10.21 -10.94 -28.74
N ILE A 385 10.08 -9.69 -29.12
CA ILE A 385 11.04 -8.63 -28.84
C ILE A 385 10.30 -7.35 -28.53
N GLY A 386 10.83 -6.57 -27.60
CA GLY A 386 10.28 -5.26 -27.25
C GLY A 386 11.32 -4.31 -26.69
N TYR A 387 10.96 -3.05 -26.68
CA TYR A 387 11.80 -1.97 -26.18
C TYR A 387 10.92 -0.88 -25.59
N GLN A 388 11.32 -0.36 -24.43
CA GLN A 388 10.69 0.80 -23.81
C GLN A 388 11.72 1.82 -23.37
N TYR A 389 11.43 3.08 -23.67
CA TYR A 389 12.21 4.21 -23.18
C TYR A 389 11.27 5.35 -22.81
N VAL A 390 11.33 5.80 -21.58
CA VAL A 390 10.48 6.87 -21.03
C VAL A 390 11.35 8.01 -20.55
N THR A 391 11.09 9.20 -21.05
CA THR A 391 11.75 10.45 -20.63
C THR A 391 10.71 11.53 -20.38
N PRO A 392 11.07 12.63 -19.70
CA PRO A 392 10.18 13.79 -19.59
C PRO A 392 9.82 14.47 -20.93
N ARG A 393 10.57 14.21 -21.99
CA ARG A 393 10.39 14.83 -23.33
C ARG A 393 9.68 13.92 -24.31
N PHE A 394 9.88 12.63 -24.23
CA PHE A 394 9.17 11.65 -25.05
C PHE A 394 9.23 10.27 -24.44
N SER A 395 8.29 9.42 -24.81
CA SER A 395 8.29 8.00 -24.49
C SER A 395 8.05 7.18 -25.74
N ILE A 396 8.69 6.01 -25.80
CA ILE A 396 8.43 4.98 -26.80
C ILE A 396 8.25 3.64 -26.09
N ASP A 397 7.21 2.90 -26.47
CA ASP A 397 6.97 1.50 -26.11
C ASP A 397 6.69 0.74 -27.39
N ALA A 398 7.53 -0.22 -27.75
CA ALA A 398 7.43 -1.02 -28.95
C ALA A 398 7.57 -2.49 -28.61
N GLN A 399 6.64 -3.33 -29.09
CA GLN A 399 6.68 -4.76 -28.88
C GLN A 399 6.16 -5.49 -30.12
N THR A 400 6.81 -6.58 -30.45
CA THR A 400 6.32 -7.53 -31.45
C THR A 400 6.39 -8.95 -30.91
N LEU A 401 5.35 -9.73 -31.19
CA LEU A 401 5.24 -11.15 -30.84
C LEU A 401 4.82 -11.91 -32.09
N ARG A 402 5.53 -12.98 -32.42
CA ARG A 402 5.31 -13.78 -33.63
C ARG A 402 5.20 -15.27 -33.28
N ALA A 403 4.13 -15.91 -33.75
CA ALA A 403 3.97 -17.35 -33.67
C ALA A 403 4.16 -17.98 -35.06
N PHE A 404 5.02 -18.98 -35.13
CA PHE A 404 5.40 -19.72 -36.32
C PHE A 404 5.03 -21.20 -36.19
N GLY A 405 4.79 -21.86 -37.33
CA GLY A 405 4.36 -23.25 -37.33
C GLY A 405 3.01 -23.44 -36.68
N ASP A 406 2.84 -24.53 -35.96
CA ASP A 406 1.62 -24.85 -35.22
C ASP A 406 1.77 -24.54 -33.71
N TYR A 407 2.37 -23.39 -33.40
CA TYR A 407 2.54 -22.97 -32.01
C TYR A 407 1.21 -22.99 -31.26
N SER A 408 1.21 -23.65 -30.11
CA SER A 408 0.04 -23.86 -29.27
C SER A 408 0.36 -23.68 -27.80
N ASP A 409 -0.63 -23.26 -27.04
CA ASP A 409 -0.62 -23.10 -25.60
C ASP A 409 -1.90 -23.70 -25.01
N LEU A 410 -2.06 -23.66 -23.69
CA LEU A 410 -3.26 -24.17 -23.03
C LEU A 410 -4.54 -23.53 -23.55
N GLY A 411 -4.51 -22.23 -23.88
CA GLY A 411 -5.69 -21.52 -24.41
C GLY A 411 -6.09 -21.99 -25.81
N SER A 412 -5.13 -22.35 -26.64
CA SER A 412 -5.40 -22.86 -27.99
C SER A 412 -6.09 -24.23 -27.96
N ARG A 413 -5.82 -25.04 -26.91
CA ARG A 413 -6.51 -26.32 -26.67
C ARG A 413 -8.00 -26.13 -26.41
N GLU A 414 -8.37 -25.00 -25.78
CA GLU A 414 -9.76 -24.65 -25.50
C GLU A 414 -10.43 -23.82 -26.60
N GLY A 415 -9.86 -23.82 -27.79
CA GLY A 415 -10.45 -23.16 -28.99
C GLY A 415 -10.14 -21.67 -29.09
N VAL A 416 -9.31 -21.11 -28.23
CA VAL A 416 -8.85 -19.71 -28.31
C VAL A 416 -7.54 -19.66 -29.10
N PRO A 417 -7.56 -19.29 -30.42
CA PRO A 417 -6.38 -19.36 -31.26
C PRO A 417 -5.27 -18.42 -30.75
N VAL A 418 -4.03 -18.85 -30.97
CA VAL A 418 -2.86 -17.97 -30.72
C VAL A 418 -2.75 -16.98 -31.87
N SER A 419 -2.48 -15.71 -31.54
CA SER A 419 -2.16 -14.69 -32.53
C SER A 419 -0.88 -15.05 -33.28
N ARG A 420 -0.91 -15.10 -34.61
CA ARG A 420 0.28 -15.28 -35.44
C ARG A 420 1.20 -14.07 -35.43
N ALA A 421 0.65 -12.90 -35.20
CA ALA A 421 1.42 -11.67 -35.08
C ALA A 421 0.67 -10.65 -34.22
N THR A 422 1.36 -10.10 -33.25
CA THR A 422 0.91 -8.95 -32.46
C THR A 422 2.02 -7.89 -32.47
N ASP A 423 1.71 -6.72 -33.02
CA ASP A 423 2.59 -5.57 -33.05
C ASP A 423 1.96 -4.44 -32.26
N ARG A 424 2.70 -3.82 -31.37
CA ARG A 424 2.29 -2.64 -30.64
C ARG A 424 3.43 -1.65 -30.61
N VAL A 425 3.17 -0.42 -31.06
CA VAL A 425 4.10 0.69 -30.95
C VAL A 425 3.32 1.89 -30.45
N THR A 426 3.80 2.54 -29.40
CA THR A 426 3.26 3.81 -28.92
C THR A 426 4.41 4.77 -28.73
N VAL A 427 4.27 5.98 -29.27
CA VAL A 427 5.22 7.07 -29.09
C VAL A 427 4.44 8.27 -28.60
N SER A 428 4.87 8.88 -27.49
CA SER A 428 4.23 10.06 -26.92
C SER A 428 5.23 11.17 -26.71
N PHE A 429 4.82 12.39 -27.06
CA PHE A 429 5.61 13.62 -26.95
C PHE A 429 4.85 14.61 -26.06
N PRO A 430 5.12 14.66 -24.74
CA PRO A 430 4.71 15.79 -23.93
C PRO A 430 5.53 17.02 -24.36
N PHE A 431 4.88 18.01 -24.95
CA PHE A 431 5.50 19.27 -25.35
C PHE A 431 4.67 20.42 -24.80
N LEU A 432 5.32 21.51 -24.43
CA LEU A 432 4.72 22.53 -23.58
C LEU A 432 4.11 21.93 -22.29
N ARG A 433 3.96 22.70 -21.23
CA ARG A 433 3.61 22.17 -19.91
C ARG A 433 2.27 21.43 -19.82
N MET A 434 1.41 21.54 -20.84
CA MET A 434 0.01 21.12 -20.78
C MET A 434 -0.48 20.41 -22.05
N GLN A 435 0.45 19.93 -22.89
CA GLN A 435 0.09 19.33 -24.18
C GLN A 435 0.79 18.00 -24.38
N THR A 436 0.09 17.03 -24.95
CA THR A 436 0.66 15.72 -25.30
C THR A 436 0.18 15.31 -26.68
N LEU A 437 1.12 14.91 -27.53
CA LEU A 437 0.85 14.28 -28.82
C LEU A 437 1.30 12.82 -28.76
N SER A 438 0.42 11.90 -29.12
CA SER A 438 0.68 10.45 -29.10
C SER A 438 0.38 9.85 -30.45
N PHE A 439 1.24 8.93 -30.89
CA PHE A 439 1.04 8.06 -32.05
C PHE A 439 1.04 6.63 -31.58
N SER A 440 0.09 5.81 -32.05
CA SER A 440 0.05 4.40 -31.75
C SER A 440 -0.19 3.58 -33.01
N TYR A 441 0.42 2.40 -33.03
CA TYR A 441 0.18 1.39 -34.06
C TYR A 441 -0.11 0.05 -33.39
N LEU A 442 -1.19 -0.60 -33.83
CA LEU A 442 -1.60 -1.93 -33.41
C LEU A 442 -1.79 -2.82 -34.62
N GLY A 443 -0.97 -3.86 -34.72
CA GLY A 443 -1.09 -4.90 -35.74
C GLY A 443 -1.54 -6.22 -35.11
N LEU A 444 -2.64 -6.81 -35.56
CA LEU A 444 -3.15 -8.07 -35.09
C LEU A 444 -3.41 -9.03 -36.26
N ARG A 445 -2.95 -10.28 -36.10
CA ARG A 445 -3.19 -11.33 -37.12
C ARG A 445 -3.49 -12.64 -36.43
N TYR A 446 -4.72 -13.08 -36.56
CA TYR A 446 -5.19 -14.39 -36.10
C TYR A 446 -5.39 -15.37 -37.26
N PRO A 447 -5.29 -16.70 -37.04
CA PRO A 447 -5.67 -17.69 -38.03
C PRO A 447 -7.15 -17.55 -38.42
N GLY A 448 -7.43 -17.58 -39.70
CA GLY A 448 -8.82 -17.55 -40.20
C GLY A 448 -9.55 -16.18 -40.06
N VAL A 449 -8.91 -15.15 -39.54
CA VAL A 449 -9.50 -13.82 -39.39
C VAL A 449 -8.71 -12.80 -40.20
N ALA A 450 -9.40 -11.82 -40.78
CA ALA A 450 -8.76 -10.73 -41.50
C ALA A 450 -7.80 -9.96 -40.55
N ALA A 451 -6.59 -9.69 -41.04
CA ALA A 451 -5.60 -8.95 -40.23
C ALA A 451 -6.05 -7.51 -40.03
N SER A 452 -5.89 -6.97 -38.82
CA SER A 452 -6.10 -5.57 -38.49
C SER A 452 -4.77 -4.86 -38.33
N ARG A 453 -4.64 -3.62 -38.83
CA ARG A 453 -3.46 -2.76 -38.72
C ARG A 453 -3.91 -1.32 -38.48
N ILE A 454 -4.10 -0.98 -37.23
CA ILE A 454 -4.66 0.29 -36.81
C ILE A 454 -3.52 1.25 -36.47
N GLY A 455 -3.45 2.38 -37.18
CA GLY A 455 -2.69 3.55 -36.77
C GLY A 455 -3.60 4.57 -36.11
N SER A 456 -3.16 5.18 -35.03
CA SER A 456 -3.91 6.23 -34.35
C SER A 456 -2.99 7.40 -33.96
N ILE A 457 -3.59 8.58 -33.91
CA ILE A 457 -3.00 9.81 -33.41
C ILE A 457 -3.92 10.41 -32.35
N ALA A 458 -3.38 10.91 -31.25
CA ALA A 458 -4.12 11.61 -30.23
C ALA A 458 -3.37 12.85 -29.79
N TYR A 459 -4.08 13.96 -29.68
CA TYR A 459 -3.57 15.22 -29.17
C TYR A 459 -4.43 15.67 -28.00
N LEU A 460 -3.81 15.89 -26.85
CA LEU A 460 -4.44 16.39 -25.64
C LEU A 460 -3.84 17.75 -25.28
N VAL A 461 -4.70 18.72 -24.98
CA VAL A 461 -4.31 20.02 -24.45
C VAL A 461 -5.15 20.37 -23.23
N ASN A 462 -4.48 20.75 -22.12
CA ASN A 462 -5.12 21.37 -20.97
C ASN A 462 -4.97 22.90 -21.09
N LEU A 463 -6.09 23.59 -21.18
CA LEU A 463 -6.14 25.04 -21.41
C LEU A 463 -5.97 25.87 -20.13
N GLY A 464 -5.69 25.22 -19.00
CA GLY A 464 -5.65 25.82 -17.67
C GLY A 464 -6.95 25.61 -16.89
N GLY A 465 -6.91 25.79 -15.57
CA GLY A 465 -8.03 25.44 -14.69
C GLY A 465 -8.41 23.97 -14.85
N LEU A 466 -9.70 23.69 -15.02
CA LEU A 466 -10.25 22.33 -15.19
C LEU A 466 -10.73 22.08 -16.64
N THR A 467 -10.14 22.75 -17.65
CA THR A 467 -10.58 22.64 -19.04
C THR A 467 -9.57 21.87 -19.88
N SER A 468 -10.02 20.84 -20.60
CA SER A 468 -9.19 20.07 -21.53
C SER A 468 -9.89 19.84 -22.88
N ILE A 469 -9.08 19.78 -23.93
CA ILE A 469 -9.50 19.39 -25.28
C ILE A 469 -8.67 18.16 -25.69
N ALA A 470 -9.35 17.15 -26.21
CA ALA A 470 -8.71 16.00 -26.82
C ALA A 470 -9.19 15.85 -28.28
N VAL A 471 -8.24 15.61 -29.17
CA VAL A 471 -8.49 15.32 -30.58
C VAL A 471 -7.82 14.01 -30.90
N SER A 472 -8.54 13.06 -31.47
CA SER A 472 -7.98 11.77 -31.86
C SER A 472 -8.51 11.27 -33.18
N GLY A 473 -7.70 10.50 -33.88
CA GLY A 473 -8.10 9.83 -35.10
C GLY A 473 -7.42 8.48 -35.23
N PHE A 474 -8.06 7.56 -35.92
CA PHE A 474 -7.51 6.26 -36.24
C PHE A 474 -7.92 5.80 -37.65
N GLN A 475 -7.12 4.92 -38.21
CA GLN A 475 -7.35 4.26 -39.50
C GLN A 475 -6.85 2.84 -39.45
N ASP A 476 -7.67 1.87 -39.85
CA ASP A 476 -7.20 0.52 -40.20
C ASP A 476 -6.67 0.51 -41.64
N PHE A 477 -5.38 0.24 -41.80
CA PHE A 477 -4.73 0.22 -43.12
C PHE A 477 -5.08 -1.02 -43.95
N ARG A 478 -5.73 -2.03 -43.34
CA ARG A 478 -6.24 -3.22 -44.04
C ARG A 478 -7.71 -3.11 -44.38
N GLN A 479 -8.50 -2.57 -43.47
CA GLN A 479 -9.92 -2.31 -43.63
C GLN A 479 -10.15 -0.81 -43.68
N ARG A 480 -9.96 -0.23 -44.87
CA ARG A 480 -9.93 1.23 -45.04
C ARG A 480 -11.21 1.94 -44.62
N ASP A 481 -12.33 1.23 -44.58
CA ASP A 481 -13.60 1.77 -44.09
C ASP A 481 -13.63 1.88 -42.56
N THR A 482 -12.74 1.15 -41.84
CA THR A 482 -12.58 1.23 -40.41
C THR A 482 -11.66 2.41 -40.09
N ARG A 483 -12.27 3.58 -39.89
CA ARG A 483 -11.59 4.85 -39.57
C ARG A 483 -12.46 5.73 -38.68
N GLY A 484 -11.86 6.59 -37.92
CA GLY A 484 -12.59 7.51 -37.05
C GLY A 484 -11.79 8.75 -36.73
N PHE A 485 -12.52 9.81 -36.42
CA PHE A 485 -12.01 11.07 -35.92
C PHE A 485 -12.91 11.57 -34.81
N PHE A 486 -12.34 12.02 -33.68
CA PHE A 486 -13.08 12.45 -32.49
C PHE A 486 -12.49 13.72 -31.92
N VAL A 487 -13.35 14.60 -31.43
CA VAL A 487 -13.02 15.78 -30.65
C VAL A 487 -13.81 15.73 -29.35
N SER A 488 -13.14 15.97 -28.24
CA SER A 488 -13.73 16.01 -26.90
C SER A 488 -13.31 17.31 -26.20
N LEU A 489 -14.27 18.00 -25.63
CA LEU A 489 -14.08 19.12 -24.71
C LEU A 489 -14.59 18.71 -23.35
N SER A 490 -13.78 18.90 -22.30
CA SER A 490 -14.19 18.67 -20.91
C SER A 490 -13.93 19.92 -20.08
N ILE A 491 -14.90 20.32 -19.28
CA ILE A 491 -14.85 21.52 -18.42
C ILE A 491 -15.30 21.13 -17.01
N GLY A 492 -14.43 21.31 -16.03
CA GLY A 492 -14.80 21.22 -14.61
C GLY A 492 -15.41 22.53 -14.15
N LEU A 493 -16.62 22.46 -13.61
CA LEU A 493 -17.38 23.63 -13.14
C LEU A 493 -17.20 23.91 -11.62
N GLY A 494 -16.36 23.12 -10.93
CA GLY A 494 -16.23 23.15 -9.47
C GLY A 494 -17.29 22.30 -8.77
N GLY A 495 -17.16 22.10 -7.45
CA GLY A 495 -18.10 21.28 -6.66
C GLY A 495 -18.26 19.85 -7.20
N ASN A 496 -17.17 19.22 -7.70
CA ASN A 496 -17.14 17.90 -8.33
C ASN A 496 -18.01 17.79 -9.60
N THR A 497 -18.47 18.89 -10.18
CA THR A 497 -19.30 18.89 -11.39
C THR A 497 -18.44 19.09 -12.63
N SER A 498 -18.65 18.28 -13.66
CA SER A 498 -18.01 18.43 -14.97
C SER A 498 -19.02 18.33 -16.11
N VAL A 499 -18.72 19.02 -17.20
CA VAL A 499 -19.46 18.95 -18.46
C VAL A 499 -18.52 18.53 -19.56
N SER A 500 -18.97 17.64 -20.44
CA SER A 500 -18.21 17.27 -21.62
C SER A 500 -19.06 17.29 -22.89
N ALA A 501 -18.43 17.74 -23.97
CA ALA A 501 -19.03 17.68 -25.32
C ALA A 501 -18.08 16.85 -26.20
N ASN A 502 -18.63 15.84 -26.86
CA ASN A 502 -17.89 14.97 -27.75
C ASN A 502 -18.54 15.00 -29.12
N ALA A 503 -17.74 15.09 -30.15
CA ALA A 503 -18.15 14.99 -31.55
C ALA A 503 -17.19 14.07 -32.29
N GLY A 504 -17.71 13.22 -33.16
CA GLY A 504 -16.87 12.31 -33.92
C GLY A 504 -17.55 11.78 -35.17
N ARG A 505 -16.74 11.14 -36.00
CA ARG A 505 -17.19 10.39 -37.17
C ARG A 505 -16.43 9.07 -37.21
N GLN A 506 -17.15 7.96 -37.27
CA GLN A 506 -16.55 6.65 -37.35
C GLN A 506 -17.23 5.84 -38.45
N ASN A 507 -16.44 5.29 -39.36
CA ASN A 507 -16.91 4.45 -40.48
C ASN A 507 -18.01 5.10 -41.38
N GLY A 508 -18.02 6.44 -41.43
CA GLY A 508 -19.04 7.21 -42.14
C GLY A 508 -20.15 7.78 -41.26
N ASP A 509 -20.36 7.22 -40.06
CA ASP A 509 -21.41 7.62 -39.14
C ASP A 509 -20.93 8.75 -38.22
N SER A 510 -21.78 9.71 -37.95
CA SER A 510 -21.51 10.82 -37.03
C SER A 510 -22.04 10.52 -35.63
N THR A 511 -21.26 10.91 -34.64
CA THR A 511 -21.61 10.79 -33.23
C THR A 511 -21.45 12.14 -32.54
N TYR A 512 -22.44 12.55 -31.77
CA TYR A 512 -22.42 13.75 -30.94
C TYR A 512 -22.96 13.41 -29.57
N THR A 513 -22.26 13.85 -28.53
CA THR A 513 -22.66 13.63 -27.14
C THR A 513 -22.39 14.86 -26.30
N LEU A 514 -23.36 15.28 -25.55
CA LEU A 514 -23.24 16.24 -24.47
C LEU A 514 -23.54 15.54 -23.16
N SER A 515 -22.67 15.66 -22.18
CA SER A 515 -22.88 15.09 -20.85
C SER A 515 -22.51 16.07 -19.74
N ALA A 516 -23.20 15.94 -18.62
CA ALA A 516 -22.87 16.62 -17.39
C ALA A 516 -22.96 15.60 -16.25
N THR A 517 -21.99 15.64 -15.35
CA THR A 517 -21.91 14.67 -14.24
C THR A 517 -21.46 15.34 -12.95
N ARG A 518 -22.04 14.90 -11.85
CA ARG A 518 -21.61 15.17 -10.49
C ARG A 518 -21.66 13.86 -9.71
N PRO A 519 -20.52 13.22 -9.42
CA PRO A 519 -20.48 12.03 -8.55
C PRO A 519 -20.92 12.42 -7.12
N PRO A 520 -21.43 11.46 -6.33
CA PRO A 520 -21.64 11.68 -4.90
C PRO A 520 -20.34 11.98 -4.18
N ASP A 521 -20.41 12.69 -3.06
CA ASP A 521 -19.24 12.96 -2.24
C ASP A 521 -18.71 11.68 -1.57
N TYR A 522 -17.44 11.67 -1.15
CA TYR A 522 -16.80 10.51 -0.49
C TYR A 522 -17.58 10.03 0.74
N GLY A 523 -18.10 10.97 1.55
CA GLY A 523 -18.91 10.67 2.74
C GLY A 523 -20.29 10.10 2.42
N GLY A 524 -20.73 10.19 1.17
CA GLY A 524 -22.05 9.79 0.68
C GLY A 524 -22.90 10.98 0.23
N GLY A 525 -24.10 10.70 -0.22
CA GLY A 525 -25.03 11.70 -0.73
C GLY A 525 -25.51 11.39 -2.14
N VAL A 526 -25.99 12.41 -2.84
CA VAL A 526 -26.57 12.28 -4.17
C VAL A 526 -25.56 12.69 -5.25
N GLY A 527 -25.35 11.79 -6.21
CA GLY A 527 -24.70 12.04 -7.49
C GLY A 527 -25.69 11.97 -8.64
N TRP A 528 -25.34 12.54 -9.77
CA TRP A 528 -26.14 12.46 -10.97
C TRP A 528 -25.29 12.53 -12.24
N ASN A 529 -25.79 11.94 -13.32
CA ASN A 529 -25.26 12.06 -14.67
C ASN A 529 -26.40 12.26 -15.65
N VAL A 530 -26.26 13.21 -16.56
CA VAL A 530 -27.17 13.41 -17.67
C VAL A 530 -26.38 13.41 -18.97
N GLN A 531 -26.91 12.75 -19.98
CA GLN A 531 -26.27 12.64 -21.26
C GLN A 531 -27.31 12.64 -22.39
N ALA A 532 -27.03 13.37 -23.45
CA ALA A 532 -27.84 13.36 -24.66
C ALA A 532 -26.96 13.42 -25.91
N GLY A 533 -27.40 12.80 -26.99
CA GLY A 533 -26.64 12.77 -28.22
C GLY A 533 -27.31 12.06 -29.35
N ALA A 534 -26.54 11.84 -30.41
CA ALA A 534 -26.92 11.02 -31.52
C ALA A 534 -25.73 10.15 -31.97
N ASN A 535 -25.99 8.92 -32.37
CA ASN A 535 -25.02 7.98 -32.92
C ASN A 535 -25.60 7.35 -34.19
N ALA A 536 -24.89 7.51 -35.30
CA ALA A 536 -25.38 7.01 -36.62
C ALA A 536 -26.81 7.45 -36.96
N GLY A 537 -27.19 8.66 -36.61
CA GLY A 537 -28.53 9.23 -36.82
C GLY A 537 -29.56 8.86 -35.74
N MET A 538 -29.28 7.85 -34.88
CA MET A 538 -30.16 7.46 -33.78
C MET A 538 -29.97 8.37 -32.57
N ARG A 539 -31.02 8.98 -32.09
CA ARG A 539 -30.99 9.89 -30.93
C ARG A 539 -31.06 9.10 -29.64
N TYR A 540 -30.28 9.51 -28.66
CA TYR A 540 -30.36 8.97 -27.31
C TYR A 540 -30.30 10.05 -26.27
N ALA A 541 -30.91 9.77 -25.12
CA ALA A 541 -30.83 10.58 -23.93
C ALA A 541 -30.88 9.64 -22.72
N GLN A 542 -30.09 9.95 -21.70
CA GLN A 542 -30.13 9.22 -20.44
C GLN A 542 -29.94 10.18 -19.25
N GLY A 543 -30.57 9.81 -18.14
CA GLY A 543 -30.40 10.45 -16.86
C GLY A 543 -30.19 9.40 -15.79
N GLN A 544 -29.15 9.56 -15.00
CA GLN A 544 -28.80 8.69 -13.88
C GLN A 544 -28.85 9.50 -12.59
N LEU A 545 -29.44 8.92 -11.56
CA LEU A 545 -29.43 9.43 -10.19
C LEU A 545 -28.81 8.34 -9.31
N GLN A 546 -27.80 8.70 -8.55
CA GLN A 546 -27.07 7.82 -7.66
C GLN A 546 -27.18 8.32 -6.23
N TYR A 547 -27.56 7.45 -5.31
CA TYR A 547 -27.55 7.75 -3.88
C TYR A 547 -26.55 6.81 -3.18
N LEU A 548 -25.50 7.39 -2.66
CA LEU A 548 -24.48 6.67 -1.89
C LEU A 548 -24.78 6.84 -0.40
N GLY A 549 -25.36 5.80 0.19
CA GLY A 549 -25.71 5.72 1.61
C GLY A 549 -24.63 5.02 2.45
N ARG A 550 -24.85 4.91 3.76
CA ARG A 550 -24.01 4.12 4.66
C ARG A 550 -24.23 2.60 4.48
N ALA A 551 -25.45 2.20 4.18
CA ALA A 551 -25.88 0.81 4.07
C ALA A 551 -25.73 0.24 2.64
N GLY A 552 -25.35 1.05 1.66
CA GLY A 552 -25.25 0.65 0.26
C GLY A 552 -25.42 1.83 -0.68
N GLU A 553 -25.55 1.50 -1.95
CA GLU A 553 -25.74 2.45 -3.04
C GLU A 553 -26.98 2.07 -3.84
N VAL A 554 -27.74 3.07 -4.27
CA VAL A 554 -28.87 2.93 -5.18
C VAL A 554 -28.64 3.80 -6.40
N THR A 555 -28.67 3.21 -7.58
CA THR A 555 -28.58 3.91 -8.86
C THR A 555 -29.87 3.72 -9.66
N LEU A 556 -30.46 4.82 -10.04
CA LEU A 556 -31.62 4.88 -10.94
C LEU A 556 -31.16 5.39 -12.31
N LEU A 557 -31.48 4.70 -13.37
CA LEU A 557 -31.20 5.11 -14.73
C LEU A 557 -32.50 5.16 -15.54
N ALA A 558 -32.74 6.25 -16.22
CA ALA A 558 -33.77 6.37 -17.25
C ALA A 558 -33.11 6.71 -18.59
N GLN A 559 -33.45 5.99 -19.63
CA GLN A 559 -32.84 6.18 -20.93
C GLN A 559 -33.88 6.10 -22.05
N SER A 560 -33.63 6.84 -23.11
CA SER A 560 -34.37 6.75 -24.38
C SER A 560 -33.41 6.56 -25.51
N PHE A 561 -33.60 5.57 -26.33
CA PHE A 561 -32.80 5.28 -27.50
C PHE A 561 -33.72 5.10 -28.70
N ASP A 562 -33.59 5.98 -29.66
CA ASP A 562 -34.44 6.01 -30.90
C ASP A 562 -35.95 5.88 -30.58
N GLY A 563 -36.43 6.60 -29.57
CA GLY A 563 -37.81 6.58 -29.12
C GLY A 563 -38.20 5.44 -28.18
N HIS A 564 -37.38 4.41 -28.05
CA HIS A 564 -37.57 3.34 -27.07
C HIS A 564 -37.09 3.80 -25.68
N ARG A 565 -38.00 3.68 -24.71
CA ARG A 565 -37.69 4.13 -23.30
C ARG A 565 -37.48 2.92 -22.43
N ASN A 566 -36.48 3.04 -21.55
CA ASN A 566 -36.16 2.05 -20.53
C ASN A 566 -35.77 2.75 -19.24
N ALA A 567 -36.08 2.11 -18.14
CA ALA A 567 -35.55 2.53 -16.83
C ALA A 567 -34.96 1.29 -16.12
N SER A 568 -33.95 1.50 -15.32
CA SER A 568 -33.37 0.45 -14.48
C SER A 568 -33.06 0.99 -13.09
N VAL A 569 -33.05 0.08 -12.13
CA VAL A 569 -32.59 0.29 -10.77
C VAL A 569 -31.51 -0.72 -10.46
N ASP A 570 -30.47 -0.24 -9.83
CA ASP A 570 -29.36 -1.02 -9.33
C ASP A 570 -29.18 -0.74 -7.84
N VAL A 571 -29.07 -1.79 -7.03
CA VAL A 571 -28.90 -1.69 -5.59
C VAL A 571 -27.70 -2.53 -5.17
N THR A 572 -26.64 -1.88 -4.74
CA THR A 572 -25.40 -2.54 -4.29
C THR A 572 -25.16 -2.34 -2.81
N GLY A 573 -24.56 -3.33 -2.17
CA GLY A 573 -24.21 -3.24 -0.77
C GLY A 573 -23.57 -4.49 -0.22
N ALA A 574 -23.41 -4.51 1.09
CA ALA A 574 -22.91 -5.64 1.84
C ALA A 574 -23.68 -5.86 3.14
N ILE A 575 -23.78 -7.11 3.56
CA ILE A 575 -24.19 -7.51 4.90
C ILE A 575 -22.98 -8.17 5.54
N VAL A 576 -22.56 -7.66 6.69
CA VAL A 576 -21.36 -8.10 7.41
C VAL A 576 -21.76 -8.61 8.78
N LEU A 577 -21.32 -9.83 9.10
CA LEU A 577 -21.42 -10.41 10.44
C LEU A 577 -20.01 -10.55 11.01
N MET A 578 -19.71 -9.79 12.05
CA MET A 578 -18.42 -9.80 12.74
C MET A 578 -18.61 -9.37 14.19
N ASP A 579 -17.87 -9.97 15.13
CA ASP A 579 -17.94 -9.66 16.56
C ASP A 579 -19.37 -9.73 17.13
N GLY A 580 -20.17 -10.68 16.65
CA GLY A 580 -21.58 -10.83 17.02
C GLY A 580 -22.52 -9.74 16.48
N GLN A 581 -22.01 -8.79 15.68
CA GLN A 581 -22.78 -7.70 15.09
C GLN A 581 -23.13 -8.00 13.64
N LEU A 582 -24.41 -7.80 13.30
CA LEU A 582 -24.89 -7.84 11.93
C LEU A 582 -25.06 -6.39 11.44
N MET A 583 -24.31 -6.02 10.42
CA MET A 583 -24.28 -4.65 9.89
C MET A 583 -24.49 -4.63 8.38
N THR A 584 -25.18 -3.61 7.91
CA THR A 584 -25.24 -3.28 6.49
C THR A 584 -24.18 -2.23 6.16
N ALA A 585 -23.56 -2.36 5.01
CA ALA A 585 -22.51 -1.47 4.55
C ALA A 585 -22.59 -1.25 3.04
N ARG A 586 -21.80 -0.31 2.54
CA ARG A 586 -21.40 -0.30 1.13
C ARG A 586 -20.71 -1.62 0.80
N ARG A 587 -20.62 -1.95 -0.47
CA ARG A 587 -19.88 -3.11 -0.93
C ARG A 587 -18.47 -3.14 -0.31
N VAL A 588 -18.06 -4.30 0.18
CA VAL A 588 -16.76 -4.50 0.84
C VAL A 588 -15.89 -5.35 -0.10
N ASP A 589 -14.99 -4.71 -0.83
CA ASP A 589 -14.17 -5.39 -1.83
C ASP A 589 -12.87 -5.95 -1.24
N ASP A 590 -12.23 -5.24 -0.33
CA ASP A 590 -10.94 -5.65 0.27
C ASP A 590 -11.00 -5.63 1.81
N GLY A 591 -9.99 -5.09 2.47
CA GLY A 591 -9.92 -4.98 3.92
C GLY A 591 -10.95 -4.00 4.49
N PHE A 592 -11.42 -4.24 5.70
CA PHE A 592 -12.32 -3.33 6.41
C PHE A 592 -12.03 -3.34 7.92
N ALA A 593 -12.53 -2.34 8.64
CA ALA A 593 -12.51 -2.34 10.09
C ALA A 593 -13.93 -2.28 10.66
N LEU A 594 -14.18 -3.04 11.70
CA LEU A 594 -15.31 -2.84 12.59
C LEU A 594 -14.82 -1.99 13.76
N VAL A 595 -15.22 -0.72 13.78
CA VAL A 595 -14.96 0.17 14.92
C VAL A 595 -15.93 -0.17 16.03
N SER A 596 -15.39 -0.28 17.24
CA SER A 596 -16.16 -0.54 18.46
C SER A 596 -15.81 0.50 19.53
N THR A 597 -16.82 1.17 20.07
CA THR A 597 -16.77 2.06 21.23
C THR A 597 -17.80 1.59 22.25
N ASP A 598 -17.53 1.80 23.55
CA ASP A 598 -18.53 1.43 24.59
C ASP A 598 -19.72 2.40 24.61
N THR A 599 -19.55 3.58 24.02
CA THR A 599 -20.58 4.60 23.87
C THR A 599 -21.05 4.67 22.41
N GLY A 600 -22.36 4.75 22.19
CA GLY A 600 -22.95 4.93 20.85
C GLY A 600 -22.92 6.38 20.36
N ARG A 601 -23.06 6.59 19.04
CA ARG A 601 -23.08 7.89 18.35
C ARG A 601 -21.78 8.67 18.43
N VAL A 602 -20.66 7.98 18.53
CA VAL A 602 -19.32 8.56 18.49
C VAL A 602 -18.91 8.77 17.03
N PRO A 603 -18.55 10.00 16.61
CA PRO A 603 -18.06 10.25 15.27
C PRO A 603 -16.74 9.53 15.00
N VAL A 604 -16.63 8.91 13.82
CA VAL A 604 -15.45 8.13 13.38
C VAL A 604 -14.85 8.77 12.16
N LEU A 605 -13.53 8.84 12.13
CA LEU A 605 -12.74 9.35 11.03
C LEU A 605 -11.85 8.23 10.48
N HIS A 606 -11.71 8.20 9.16
CA HIS A 606 -10.71 7.40 8.45
C HIS A 606 -9.76 8.35 7.69
N GLN A 607 -8.46 8.25 7.95
CA GLN A 607 -7.45 9.16 7.37
C GLN A 607 -7.82 10.65 7.57
N ASN A 608 -8.29 11.01 8.78
CA ASN A 608 -8.78 12.35 9.17
C ASN A 608 -10.03 12.83 8.40
N ARG A 609 -10.74 11.96 7.68
CA ARG A 609 -12.01 12.28 7.01
C ARG A 609 -13.17 11.66 7.76
N PRO A 610 -14.23 12.41 8.09
CA PRO A 610 -15.41 11.85 8.75
C PRO A 610 -16.12 10.86 7.84
N ILE A 611 -16.42 9.68 8.36
CA ILE A 611 -17.10 8.59 7.64
C ILE A 611 -18.46 8.24 8.23
N GLY A 612 -18.75 8.67 9.44
CA GLY A 612 -20.00 8.44 10.10
C GLY A 612 -19.89 8.44 11.61
N GLU A 613 -20.92 7.95 12.26
CA GLU A 613 -21.00 7.79 13.70
C GLU A 613 -21.30 6.32 14.04
N THR A 614 -20.80 5.84 15.17
CA THR A 614 -21.17 4.52 15.70
C THR A 614 -22.69 4.44 15.95
N ASN A 615 -23.26 3.26 15.77
CA ASN A 615 -24.67 3.02 16.09
C ASN A 615 -24.93 3.09 17.62
N ARG A 616 -26.16 2.85 18.05
CA ARG A 616 -26.49 2.89 19.49
C ARG A 616 -25.72 1.88 20.33
N ALA A 617 -25.26 0.78 19.74
CA ALA A 617 -24.45 -0.25 20.38
C ALA A 617 -22.94 0.04 20.30
N GLY A 618 -22.52 1.19 19.78
CA GLY A 618 -21.12 1.59 19.69
C GLY A 618 -20.37 1.04 18.48
N TYR A 619 -21.03 0.56 17.41
CA TYR A 619 -20.35 -0.03 16.26
C TYR A 619 -20.52 0.80 14.98
N LEU A 620 -19.45 0.88 14.21
CA LEU A 620 -19.44 1.41 12.83
C LEU A 620 -18.52 0.57 11.94
N LEU A 621 -19.00 0.18 10.77
CA LEU A 621 -18.15 -0.48 9.77
C LEU A 621 -17.49 0.56 8.88
N VAL A 622 -16.17 0.44 8.73
CA VAL A 622 -15.31 1.24 7.85
C VAL A 622 -14.87 0.36 6.71
N PRO A 623 -15.51 0.45 5.53
CA PRO A 623 -15.13 -0.33 4.35
C PRO A 623 -13.87 0.23 3.69
N ASP A 624 -13.34 -0.51 2.70
CA ASP A 624 -12.32 -0.08 1.75
C ASP A 624 -11.00 0.38 2.37
N LEU A 625 -10.54 -0.36 3.38
CA LEU A 625 -9.21 -0.21 3.93
C LEU A 625 -8.17 -0.90 3.03
N ASN A 626 -7.01 -0.28 2.92
CA ASN A 626 -5.89 -0.88 2.20
C ASN A 626 -5.34 -2.08 2.99
N ALA A 627 -5.42 -3.26 2.40
CA ALA A 627 -4.85 -4.47 3.00
C ALA A 627 -3.33 -4.36 3.10
N TYR A 628 -2.76 -4.94 4.17
CA TYR A 628 -1.32 -4.97 4.45
C TYR A 628 -0.65 -3.59 4.58
N GLN A 629 -1.46 -2.55 4.79
CA GLN A 629 -1.01 -1.18 5.04
C GLN A 629 -1.64 -0.63 6.30
N SER A 630 -0.95 0.32 6.95
CA SER A 630 -1.52 1.04 8.08
C SER A 630 -2.65 1.95 7.62
N ASN A 631 -3.81 1.78 8.23
CA ASN A 631 -4.99 2.62 8.03
C ASN A 631 -5.31 3.30 9.36
N ARG A 632 -5.25 4.62 9.37
CA ARG A 632 -5.55 5.40 10.56
C ARG A 632 -7.05 5.54 10.74
N VAL A 633 -7.57 4.96 11.83
CA VAL A 633 -8.94 5.12 12.29
C VAL A 633 -8.92 5.93 13.57
N ALA A 634 -9.76 6.95 13.64
CA ALA A 634 -9.84 7.84 14.80
C ALA A 634 -11.29 8.05 15.22
N ILE A 635 -11.49 8.43 16.48
CA ILE A 635 -12.78 8.85 17.00
C ILE A 635 -12.71 10.28 17.53
N ASP A 636 -13.85 10.98 17.51
CA ASP A 636 -13.96 12.28 18.16
C ASP A 636 -14.24 12.08 19.65
N GLY A 637 -13.21 12.23 20.47
CA GLY A 637 -13.31 12.10 21.92
C GLY A 637 -14.21 13.13 22.59
N THR A 638 -14.55 14.24 21.92
CA THR A 638 -15.47 15.26 22.48
C THR A 638 -16.93 14.80 22.53
N ALA A 639 -17.26 13.75 21.78
CA ALA A 639 -18.60 13.15 21.79
C ALA A 639 -18.77 12.11 22.92
N LEU A 640 -17.70 11.76 23.64
CA LEU A 640 -17.78 10.83 24.75
C LEU A 640 -18.43 11.48 25.97
N PRO A 641 -19.11 10.70 26.84
CA PRO A 641 -19.63 11.19 28.11
C PRO A 641 -18.53 11.78 28.99
N ALA A 642 -18.88 12.79 29.78
CA ALA A 642 -17.90 13.50 30.61
C ALA A 642 -17.22 12.60 31.67
N ASP A 643 -17.84 11.46 32.03
CA ASP A 643 -17.30 10.46 32.96
C ASP A 643 -16.52 9.34 32.23
N ALA A 644 -16.29 9.45 30.93
CA ALA A 644 -15.51 8.49 30.16
C ALA A 644 -14.08 9.01 29.94
N ARG A 645 -13.11 8.13 30.06
CA ARG A 645 -11.72 8.34 29.71
C ARG A 645 -11.31 7.32 28.67
N ILE A 646 -10.63 7.74 27.66
CA ILE A 646 -10.07 6.90 26.61
C ILE A 646 -8.54 7.07 26.58
N ALA A 647 -7.83 5.96 26.39
CA ALA A 647 -6.37 6.01 26.32
C ALA A 647 -5.90 6.61 24.99
N ASP A 648 -6.47 6.12 23.88
CA ASP A 648 -6.10 6.54 22.54
C ASP A 648 -7.35 6.84 21.71
N THR A 649 -7.39 8.01 21.09
CA THR A 649 -8.45 8.41 20.14
C THR A 649 -8.12 8.02 18.70
N THR A 650 -6.96 7.40 18.46
CA THR A 650 -6.46 7.02 17.14
C THR A 650 -5.85 5.64 17.20
N LEU A 651 -6.22 4.77 16.28
CA LEU A 651 -5.67 3.44 16.10
C LEU A 651 -5.20 3.27 14.65
N ASP A 652 -4.00 2.71 14.49
CA ASP A 652 -3.51 2.27 13.19
C ASP A 652 -3.82 0.78 13.02
N VAL A 653 -4.71 0.45 12.09
CA VAL A 653 -5.14 -0.92 11.81
C VAL A 653 -4.60 -1.42 10.48
N VAL A 654 -4.17 -2.68 10.44
CA VAL A 654 -3.62 -3.32 9.24
C VAL A 654 -4.41 -4.60 8.96
N PRO A 655 -5.46 -4.53 8.14
CA PRO A 655 -6.23 -5.72 7.77
C PRO A 655 -5.46 -6.61 6.79
N GLN A 656 -5.70 -7.92 6.84
CA GLN A 656 -5.37 -8.81 5.74
C GLN A 656 -6.33 -8.57 4.56
N ALA A 657 -5.91 -8.96 3.34
CA ALA A 657 -6.74 -8.81 2.15
C ALA A 657 -8.10 -9.50 2.32
N ARG A 658 -9.17 -8.82 1.93
CA ARG A 658 -10.54 -9.30 1.93
C ARG A 658 -11.04 -9.76 3.30
N SER A 659 -10.50 -9.24 4.40
CA SER A 659 -10.85 -9.58 5.78
C SER A 659 -11.15 -8.33 6.62
N GLY A 660 -11.76 -8.54 7.78
CA GLY A 660 -12.07 -7.49 8.73
C GLY A 660 -11.18 -7.52 9.97
N VAL A 661 -10.90 -6.35 10.53
CA VAL A 661 -10.23 -6.18 11.81
C VAL A 661 -11.13 -5.44 12.78
N LEU A 662 -11.04 -5.75 14.07
CA LEU A 662 -11.71 -5.00 15.12
C LEU A 662 -10.83 -3.84 15.57
N ALA A 663 -11.34 -2.62 15.43
CA ALA A 663 -10.73 -1.40 15.98
C ALA A 663 -11.48 -1.01 17.25
N HIS A 664 -11.07 -1.55 18.37
CA HIS A 664 -11.73 -1.34 19.66
C HIS A 664 -11.09 -0.17 20.39
N PHE A 665 -11.89 0.87 20.67
CA PHE A 665 -11.54 2.02 21.48
C PHE A 665 -12.09 1.80 22.89
N ALA A 666 -11.24 1.24 23.76
CA ALA A 666 -11.63 0.89 25.13
C ALA A 666 -11.88 2.16 25.96
N GLU A 667 -13.07 2.30 26.49
CA GLU A 667 -13.46 3.37 27.40
C GLU A 667 -13.33 2.89 28.85
N THR A 668 -12.74 3.74 29.66
CA THR A 668 -12.73 3.55 31.13
C THR A 668 -13.67 4.57 31.73
N ARG A 669 -14.65 4.10 32.47
CA ARG A 669 -15.55 4.97 33.21
C ARG A 669 -14.99 5.29 34.57
N TYR A 670 -15.01 6.56 34.97
CA TYR A 670 -14.55 7.00 36.28
C TYR A 670 -15.65 7.73 37.05
N SER A 671 -15.59 7.67 38.38
CA SER A 671 -16.55 8.32 39.25
C SER A 671 -15.97 9.64 39.74
N ALA A 672 -16.52 10.76 39.29
CA ALA A 672 -16.05 12.08 39.65
C ALA A 672 -17.20 13.07 39.82
N ALA A 673 -16.94 14.15 40.52
CA ALA A 673 -17.86 15.26 40.70
C ALA A 673 -17.11 16.58 40.88
N SER A 674 -17.80 17.68 40.54
CA SER A 674 -17.39 19.03 40.96
C SER A 674 -18.08 19.35 42.29
N ILE A 675 -17.27 19.53 43.35
CA ILE A 675 -17.77 19.72 44.72
C ILE A 675 -17.61 21.17 45.09
N ALA A 676 -18.71 21.79 45.54
CA ALA A 676 -18.67 23.16 46.07
C ALA A 676 -18.47 23.12 47.59
N LEU A 677 -17.33 23.65 48.06
CA LEU A 677 -16.94 23.67 49.44
C LEU A 677 -17.10 25.07 50.04
N HIS A 678 -17.86 25.18 51.13
CA HIS A 678 -18.11 26.42 51.83
C HIS A 678 -17.63 26.37 53.27
N ALA A 679 -17.25 27.50 53.79
CA ALA A 679 -16.95 27.70 55.19
C ALA A 679 -18.24 27.66 56.06
N PRO A 680 -18.14 27.53 57.39
CA PRO A 680 -19.31 27.52 58.28
C PRO A 680 -20.17 28.74 58.23
N ASP A 681 -19.68 29.87 57.78
CA ASP A 681 -20.42 31.14 57.57
C ASP A 681 -21.15 31.17 56.20
N GLY A 682 -21.04 30.12 55.40
CA GLY A 682 -21.69 30.04 54.11
C GLY A 682 -20.91 30.65 52.96
N THR A 683 -19.74 31.22 53.19
CA THR A 683 -18.86 31.76 52.13
C THR A 683 -18.10 30.63 51.42
N PRO A 684 -17.85 30.73 50.10
CA PRO A 684 -17.03 29.75 49.38
C PRO A 684 -15.61 29.71 49.98
N LEU A 685 -15.05 28.50 50.09
CA LEU A 685 -13.66 28.37 50.51
C LEU A 685 -12.70 29.06 49.52
N PRO A 686 -11.67 29.74 50.01
CA PRO A 686 -10.72 30.44 49.15
C PRO A 686 -9.95 29.48 48.22
N PRO A 687 -9.61 29.96 47.01
CA PRO A 687 -8.86 29.13 46.06
C PRO A 687 -7.43 28.87 46.56
N GLY A 688 -6.88 27.70 46.19
CA GLY A 688 -5.49 27.32 46.53
C GLY A 688 -5.36 26.43 47.76
N LEU A 689 -6.43 26.14 48.51
CA LEU A 689 -6.39 25.16 49.59
C LEU A 689 -6.21 23.76 49.03
N GLU A 690 -5.38 22.92 49.68
CA GLU A 690 -5.21 21.51 49.30
C GLU A 690 -6.41 20.68 49.78
N VAL A 691 -6.95 19.88 48.90
CA VAL A 691 -8.06 18.93 49.16
C VAL A 691 -7.52 17.54 48.96
N ARG A 692 -7.61 16.69 49.96
CA ARG A 692 -7.29 15.26 49.89
C ARG A 692 -8.57 14.43 49.97
N HIS A 693 -8.81 13.60 49.01
CA HIS A 693 -9.85 12.56 49.04
C HIS A 693 -9.29 11.34 49.80
N VAL A 694 -9.90 11.00 50.92
CA VAL A 694 -9.33 10.02 51.88
C VAL A 694 -9.33 8.62 51.28
N GLU A 695 -10.42 8.20 50.58
CA GLU A 695 -10.62 6.87 50.06
C GLU A 695 -9.71 6.55 48.87
N SER A 696 -9.48 7.49 47.97
CA SER A 696 -8.62 7.29 46.79
C SER A 696 -7.18 7.76 47.04
N GLY A 697 -6.94 8.54 48.10
CA GLY A 697 -5.66 9.23 48.35
C GLY A 697 -5.34 10.36 47.38
N GLN A 698 -6.23 10.70 46.48
CA GLN A 698 -6.04 11.77 45.50
C GLN A 698 -5.95 13.12 46.18
N ARG A 699 -5.11 14.00 45.62
CA ARG A 699 -4.98 15.38 46.04
C ARG A 699 -5.36 16.32 44.92
N THR A 700 -6.14 17.35 45.23
CA THR A 700 -6.57 18.40 44.31
C THR A 700 -6.52 19.73 45.08
N ILE A 701 -6.95 20.79 44.44
CA ILE A 701 -7.00 22.14 45.06
C ILE A 701 -8.40 22.73 44.97
N VAL A 702 -8.76 23.60 45.89
CA VAL A 702 -9.94 24.45 45.78
C VAL A 702 -9.70 25.49 44.70
N GLY A 703 -10.60 25.58 43.73
CA GLY A 703 -10.64 26.60 42.70
C GLY A 703 -11.48 27.79 43.11
N TYR A 704 -11.87 28.61 42.10
CA TYR A 704 -12.79 29.76 42.32
C TYR A 704 -14.17 29.27 42.77
N ASP A 705 -14.84 30.10 43.52
CA ASP A 705 -16.20 29.84 44.08
C ASP A 705 -16.24 28.57 44.97
N GLY A 706 -15.14 28.19 45.55
CA GLY A 706 -15.04 27.01 46.42
C GLY A 706 -15.17 25.69 45.67
N LEU A 707 -15.07 25.68 44.33
CA LEU A 707 -15.20 24.47 43.49
C LEU A 707 -13.91 23.65 43.52
N THR A 708 -14.05 22.35 43.74
CA THR A 708 -12.97 21.39 43.59
C THR A 708 -13.45 20.18 42.76
N PHE A 709 -12.59 19.68 41.88
CA PHE A 709 -12.84 18.46 41.11
C PHE A 709 -12.19 17.29 41.81
N VAL A 710 -12.97 16.26 42.09
CA VAL A 710 -12.50 15.02 42.73
C VAL A 710 -12.91 13.82 41.87
N ASP A 711 -11.97 12.95 41.57
CA ASP A 711 -12.20 11.67 40.92
C ASP A 711 -11.94 10.49 41.87
N GLY A 712 -12.28 9.26 41.42
CA GLY A 712 -12.16 8.09 42.25
C GLY A 712 -13.19 8.03 43.39
N LEU A 713 -14.33 8.70 43.22
CA LEU A 713 -15.42 8.73 44.22
C LEU A 713 -16.04 7.33 44.41
N VAL A 714 -16.34 7.02 45.67
CA VAL A 714 -17.05 5.84 46.12
C VAL A 714 -18.44 6.22 46.69
N ALA A 715 -19.22 5.26 47.22
CA ALA A 715 -20.54 5.56 47.72
C ALA A 715 -20.57 6.59 48.86
N ASN A 716 -19.57 6.54 49.77
CA ASN A 716 -19.39 7.53 50.83
C ASN A 716 -17.96 8.06 50.79
N ASN A 717 -17.79 9.36 50.77
CA ASN A 717 -16.53 10.02 50.53
C ASN A 717 -16.21 11.01 51.63
N HIS A 718 -14.94 11.14 51.97
CA HIS A 718 -14.39 12.09 52.93
C HIS A 718 -13.33 12.94 52.26
N LEU A 719 -13.47 14.24 52.38
CA LEU A 719 -12.44 15.21 51.96
C LEU A 719 -11.82 15.86 53.15
N GLU A 720 -10.50 15.89 53.19
CA GLU A 720 -9.70 16.67 54.14
C GLU A 720 -9.17 17.90 53.38
N ILE A 721 -9.45 19.06 53.92
CA ILE A 721 -9.03 20.34 53.33
C ILE A 721 -7.98 20.93 54.27
N THR A 722 -6.81 21.28 53.73
CA THR A 722 -5.69 21.84 54.50
C THR A 722 -5.14 23.09 53.84
N GLY A 723 -4.69 24.04 54.71
CA GLY A 723 -4.13 25.31 54.26
C GLY A 723 -4.88 26.53 54.84
N GLY A 724 -4.29 27.71 54.77
CA GLY A 724 -4.94 28.97 55.17
C GLY A 724 -5.21 29.15 56.68
N GLY A 725 -4.71 28.22 57.52
CA GLY A 725 -4.87 28.33 58.98
C GLY A 725 -6.11 27.68 59.56
N SER A 726 -6.90 26.97 58.79
CA SER A 726 -8.12 26.25 59.22
C SER A 726 -8.24 24.94 58.50
N ASP A 727 -7.77 23.86 59.12
CA ASP A 727 -8.01 22.50 58.59
C ASP A 727 -9.42 22.07 58.87
N CYS A 728 -10.10 21.55 57.82
CA CYS A 728 -11.49 21.10 57.96
C CYS A 728 -11.76 19.85 57.14
N ALA A 729 -12.88 19.21 57.38
CA ALA A 729 -13.29 17.98 56.70
C ALA A 729 -14.76 18.02 56.28
N VAL A 730 -15.09 17.27 55.22
CA VAL A 730 -16.43 17.14 54.64
C VAL A 730 -16.68 15.68 54.30
N ALA A 731 -17.87 15.16 54.66
CA ALA A 731 -18.35 13.88 54.23
C ALA A 731 -19.61 14.01 53.33
N PHE A 732 -19.68 13.20 52.29
CA PHE A 732 -20.84 13.22 51.38
C PHE A 732 -21.07 11.86 50.72
N ALA A 733 -22.29 11.61 50.33
CA ALA A 733 -22.65 10.43 49.55
C ALA A 733 -22.56 10.76 48.05
N TYR A 734 -22.12 9.79 47.28
CA TYR A 734 -22.05 9.90 45.83
C TYR A 734 -22.75 8.73 45.16
N ARG A 735 -23.56 9.02 44.18
CA ARG A 735 -24.09 8.04 43.25
C ARG A 735 -23.78 8.52 41.84
N ARG A 736 -23.18 7.67 41.05
CA ARG A 736 -22.84 7.96 39.66
C ARG A 736 -24.12 8.20 38.86
N PRO A 737 -24.22 9.30 38.08
CA PRO A 737 -25.32 9.52 37.15
C PRO A 737 -25.33 8.48 36.02
N ASP A 738 -26.53 7.99 35.67
CA ASP A 738 -26.68 7.00 34.58
C ASP A 738 -26.47 7.62 33.19
N ASP A 739 -26.58 8.94 33.07
CA ASP A 739 -26.40 9.70 31.82
C ASP A 739 -24.95 10.08 31.50
N GLY A 740 -23.99 9.68 32.35
CA GLY A 740 -22.56 9.96 32.17
C GLY A 740 -22.16 11.43 32.39
N THR A 741 -23.03 12.25 32.98
CA THR A 741 -22.69 13.61 33.38
C THR A 741 -21.85 13.63 34.65
N LEU A 742 -21.05 14.69 34.81
CA LEU A 742 -20.33 14.94 36.05
C LEU A 742 -21.20 15.84 36.97
N PRO A 743 -21.73 15.32 38.09
CA PRO A 743 -22.61 16.06 38.95
C PRO A 743 -21.86 17.16 39.70
N ARG A 744 -22.58 18.25 40.01
CA ARG A 744 -22.14 19.23 40.97
C ARG A 744 -22.79 18.90 42.31
N ILE A 745 -21.94 18.67 43.33
CA ILE A 745 -22.39 18.35 44.70
C ILE A 745 -22.12 19.54 45.59
N GLY A 746 -23.09 19.90 46.43
CA GLY A 746 -22.94 21.00 47.37
C GLY A 746 -23.93 22.15 47.12
N PRO A 747 -23.77 23.27 47.85
CA PRO A 747 -22.61 23.56 48.73
C PRO A 747 -22.52 22.64 49.93
N LEU A 748 -21.30 22.15 50.24
CA LEU A 748 -21.00 21.38 51.42
C LEU A 748 -20.23 22.22 52.43
N THR A 749 -20.74 22.31 53.64
CA THR A 749 -20.08 23.08 54.70
C THR A 749 -18.93 22.30 55.33
N CYS A 750 -17.77 22.89 55.35
CA CYS A 750 -16.57 22.32 55.91
C CYS A 750 -16.62 22.43 57.45
N GLY A 751 -16.65 21.31 58.16
CA GLY A 751 -16.65 21.25 59.62
C GLY A 751 -15.24 21.10 60.21
N PRO A 752 -15.04 21.39 61.51
CA PRO A 752 -13.76 21.14 62.16
C PRO A 752 -13.41 19.63 62.06
N ARG A 753 -12.16 19.33 61.91
CA ARG A 753 -11.60 17.98 61.76
C ARG A 753 -11.77 17.15 63.02
#